data_d4be046311bef0e2e852dead393a1891
#
_entry.id   d4be046311bef0e2e852dead393a1891
#
_cell.length_a   1.000
_cell.length_b   1.000
_cell.length_c   1.000
_cell.angle_alpha   90.00
_cell.angle_beta   90.00
_cell.angle_gamma   90.00
#
_symmetry.space_group_name_H-M   'P 1'
#
loop_
_entity.id
_entity.type
_entity.pdbx_description
1 polymer ?
#
loop_
_entity_poly.entity_id
_entity_poly.type
_entity_poly.pdbx_seq_one_letter_code
_entity_poly.pdbx_strand_id
1 'polypeptide(L)'
;MKGTIKPGGLAALTISALLTMNCTSDKTSEGYIGPSQIEIKDGKMTPEALLAFGRLSDPQLSPDGKTILYGISYTSIADNRSCRNLFLVNADGTSPRQLTRDGKSISCARWCNDGKSVAYVQGGQIWKADVRGLSGEKPSLVRRQQISDVKEGVGEFKFSPDESKVLYVSYVHSNVKTPKDSDPSLDKASAYVAEDLMYRHWDHWVTELPHTFIADFSKGITRENSTDILAGESKLYELPTEPFSGLEQLDWSPDGKYIAYSCKKKTGKEYAFSTNTEIYIYDTGTGECQVIPMGGGYDTNPLWSPDGKAIVWLSMARDGYEADKVRLMAADFTDGSVSNIRDLTADFKYNAAGPLWDEDSRSIYFNALAEGVQGVFKADIDGNISRITSPDVWCDYDSPFAVLKDGDNTTLLASWCSMDFPTELVSIDGKSGESRQITDENGHILSQLAPDTMEARMVKTVDGKDMLTWVMYPPQFDSTKVYPSILICLGGPQGTLSQSWSYRWNYRLMAAQGYVVVMPNRRGTTAFGQDWCEQISGDYSGLNIQDYLAAARELKAEPYIGKMAACGASYGGYSVYYLAGVHENTFDCFIAHAGIFDEKYMYGETEEMWFCNWDNGGLEEYSYTPGQMGPAGDGKTFGGMVQGGSPWSDNAKAKRHYAHSPSENVTKWNTPILCIHGGMDFRIPYDQGMAAFNCAQMMGVPSKLIMFPEECHWILQPQNALFWHREYFDWLDRWCK
;
A
#
# COMPACT_ATOMS: atom_id res chain seq x y z
N MET A 1 -29.05 14.05 8.23
CA MET A 1 -29.54 13.59 9.54
C MET A 1 -28.37 13.66 10.48
N LYS A 2 -28.44 14.46 11.56
CA LYS A 2 -27.39 14.48 12.59
C LYS A 2 -27.56 13.21 13.44
N GLY A 3 -26.82 12.17 13.12
CA GLY A 3 -26.74 10.96 13.91
C GLY A 3 -25.47 10.99 14.74
N THR A 4 -25.55 11.47 15.96
CA THR A 4 -24.52 11.26 16.97
C THR A 4 -24.68 9.83 17.46
N ILE A 5 -23.81 8.93 17.03
CA ILE A 5 -23.73 7.58 17.59
C ILE A 5 -22.84 7.67 18.84
N LYS A 6 -23.44 7.45 19.99
CA LYS A 6 -22.70 7.23 21.23
C LYS A 6 -21.92 5.91 21.09
N PRO A 7 -20.65 5.83 21.51
CA PRO A 7 -19.94 4.58 21.56
C PRO A 7 -20.68 3.61 22.47
N GLY A 8 -21.05 2.44 21.93
CA GLY A 8 -21.58 1.34 22.69
C GLY A 8 -20.54 0.92 23.73
N GLY A 9 -20.89 1.05 25.02
CA GLY A 9 -19.99 0.70 26.11
C GLY A 9 -19.57 -0.76 26.02
N LEU A 10 -18.31 -1.01 25.62
CA LEU A 10 -17.64 -2.28 25.92
C LEU A 10 -17.56 -2.42 27.43
N ALA A 11 -18.28 -3.37 27.97
CA ALA A 11 -18.07 -3.82 29.34
C ALA A 11 -16.71 -4.50 29.42
N ALA A 12 -15.69 -3.74 29.81
CA ALA A 12 -14.37 -4.26 30.13
C ALA A 12 -14.50 -5.11 31.42
N LEU A 13 -14.42 -6.41 31.26
CA LEU A 13 -14.11 -7.31 32.38
C LEU A 13 -12.63 -7.11 32.73
N THR A 14 -12.39 -6.21 33.66
CA THR A 14 -11.08 -6.03 34.32
C THR A 14 -10.77 -7.25 35.18
N ILE A 15 -9.96 -8.17 34.64
CA ILE A 15 -9.20 -9.11 35.47
C ILE A 15 -7.85 -8.44 35.72
N SER A 16 -7.75 -7.75 36.86
CA SER A 16 -6.47 -7.28 37.39
C SER A 16 -5.68 -8.48 37.91
N ALA A 17 -4.80 -9.01 37.04
CA ALA A 17 -3.71 -9.86 37.51
C ALA A 17 -2.49 -8.95 37.75
N LEU A 18 -2.25 -8.63 39.03
CA LEU A 18 -0.98 -8.07 39.48
C LEU A 18 0.12 -9.11 39.26
N LEU A 19 0.81 -9.00 38.13
CA LEU A 19 2.08 -9.68 37.88
C LEU A 19 3.20 -8.83 38.49
N THR A 20 3.66 -9.21 39.67
CA THR A 20 4.97 -8.79 40.17
C THR A 20 6.03 -9.37 39.26
N MET A 21 6.55 -8.57 38.33
CA MET A 21 7.72 -8.94 37.52
C MET A 21 8.96 -8.98 38.39
N ASN A 22 9.39 -10.20 38.74
CA ASN A 22 10.77 -10.46 39.12
C ASN A 22 11.63 -10.27 37.89
N CYS A 23 12.38 -9.15 37.82
CA CYS A 23 13.42 -8.92 36.84
C CYS A 23 14.54 -9.95 36.99
N THR A 24 14.43 -11.08 36.32
CA THR A 24 15.61 -11.82 35.90
C THR A 24 16.04 -11.21 34.55
N SER A 25 17.17 -10.55 34.54
CA SER A 25 17.75 -9.99 33.32
C SER A 25 18.05 -11.10 32.32
N ASP A 26 17.09 -11.42 31.44
CA ASP A 26 17.40 -12.11 30.19
C ASP A 26 18.33 -11.16 29.42
N LYS A 27 19.56 -11.56 29.17
CA LYS A 27 20.50 -10.79 28.33
C LYS A 27 19.84 -10.67 26.95
N THR A 28 19.27 -9.49 26.67
CA THR A 28 18.86 -9.12 25.31
C THR A 28 20.11 -9.15 24.45
N SER A 29 20.06 -9.78 23.27
CA SER A 29 21.18 -9.81 22.35
C SER A 29 21.48 -8.40 21.83
N GLU A 30 22.73 -8.14 21.52
CA GLU A 30 23.15 -6.88 20.90
C GLU A 30 22.30 -6.61 19.65
N GLY A 31 21.72 -5.40 19.55
CA GLY A 31 20.89 -4.99 18.44
C GLY A 31 19.39 -5.31 18.56
N TYR A 32 18.92 -5.92 19.64
CA TYR A 32 17.49 -6.17 19.84
C TYR A 32 16.70 -4.86 19.98
N ILE A 33 15.62 -4.73 19.22
CA ILE A 33 14.60 -3.68 19.36
C ILE A 33 13.26 -4.38 19.62
N GLY A 34 12.65 -4.07 20.74
CA GLY A 34 11.37 -4.63 21.18
C GLY A 34 10.32 -3.57 21.46
N PRO A 35 9.22 -3.94 22.14
CA PRO A 35 8.14 -3.01 22.49
C PRO A 35 8.67 -1.78 23.24
N SER A 36 8.22 -0.61 22.81
CA SER A 36 8.57 0.65 23.47
C SER A 36 7.94 0.74 24.86
N GLN A 37 8.67 1.30 25.82
CA GLN A 37 8.18 1.64 27.15
C GLN A 37 7.93 3.14 27.28
N ILE A 38 7.46 3.79 26.19
CA ILE A 38 7.19 5.22 26.18
C ILE A 38 6.11 5.57 27.23
N GLU A 39 6.37 6.64 27.97
CA GLU A 39 5.38 7.25 28.88
C GLU A 39 4.78 8.48 28.20
N ILE A 40 3.46 8.50 28.06
CA ILE A 40 2.72 9.59 27.42
C ILE A 40 2.15 10.50 28.50
N LYS A 41 2.56 11.77 28.48
CA LYS A 41 2.07 12.77 29.41
C LYS A 41 0.79 13.42 28.88
N ASP A 42 -0.15 13.66 29.79
CA ASP A 42 -1.40 14.38 29.54
C ASP A 42 -2.28 13.74 28.41
N GLY A 43 -2.04 12.47 28.10
CA GLY A 43 -2.77 11.75 27.05
C GLY A 43 -2.47 12.25 25.62
N LYS A 44 -1.46 13.09 25.43
CA LYS A 44 -1.14 13.71 24.15
C LYS A 44 -0.28 12.80 23.28
N MET A 45 -0.77 12.39 22.15
CA MET A 45 0.02 11.69 21.14
C MET A 45 1.09 12.63 20.55
N THR A 46 2.33 12.16 20.47
CA THR A 46 3.49 12.88 19.91
C THR A 46 4.07 12.11 18.72
N PRO A 47 4.93 12.72 17.90
CA PRO A 47 5.64 12.01 16.83
C PRO A 47 6.46 10.82 17.34
N GLU A 48 7.08 10.96 18.53
CA GLU A 48 7.81 9.87 19.18
C GLU A 48 6.87 8.72 19.59
N ALA A 49 5.65 9.05 20.06
CA ALA A 49 4.63 8.05 20.38
C ALA A 49 4.17 7.32 19.10
N LEU A 50 3.98 8.02 17.98
CA LEU A 50 3.64 7.39 16.70
C LEU A 50 4.71 6.38 16.25
N LEU A 51 5.99 6.72 16.38
CA LEU A 51 7.10 5.84 16.01
C LEU A 51 7.33 4.69 17.02
N ALA A 52 6.76 4.80 18.21
CA ALA A 52 6.85 3.77 19.26
C ALA A 52 5.90 2.59 19.06
N PHE A 53 4.84 2.76 18.27
CA PHE A 53 3.90 1.67 17.98
C PHE A 53 4.58 0.53 17.22
N GLY A 54 4.33 -0.70 17.65
CA GLY A 54 4.69 -1.91 16.94
C GLY A 54 3.85 -2.06 15.66
N ARG A 55 4.49 -2.46 14.57
CA ARG A 55 3.86 -2.65 13.26
C ARG A 55 3.67 -4.13 12.99
N LEU A 56 2.46 -4.61 13.25
CA LEU A 56 2.06 -6.00 13.00
C LEU A 56 1.88 -6.25 11.50
N SER A 57 2.34 -7.40 11.00
CA SER A 57 2.19 -7.80 9.60
C SER A 57 2.45 -9.29 9.38
N ASP A 58 2.09 -9.79 8.18
CA ASP A 58 2.36 -11.11 7.64
C ASP A 58 1.92 -12.25 8.60
N PRO A 59 0.62 -12.31 8.98
CA PRO A 59 0.10 -13.38 9.81
C PRO A 59 -0.03 -14.69 9.01
N GLN A 60 0.28 -15.82 9.68
CA GLN A 60 0.21 -17.17 9.11
C GLN A 60 -0.45 -18.11 10.10
N LEU A 61 -1.50 -18.80 9.70
CA LEU A 61 -2.12 -19.84 10.52
C LEU A 61 -1.31 -21.13 10.44
N SER A 62 -1.10 -21.80 11.58
CA SER A 62 -0.44 -23.11 11.60
C SER A 62 -1.29 -24.19 10.88
N PRO A 63 -0.68 -25.25 10.34
CA PRO A 63 -1.41 -26.31 9.62
C PRO A 63 -2.50 -27.01 10.44
N ASP A 64 -2.40 -27.00 11.76
CA ASP A 64 -3.43 -27.55 12.65
C ASP A 64 -4.55 -26.56 13.01
N GLY A 65 -4.51 -25.35 12.46
CA GLY A 65 -5.52 -24.31 12.65
C GLY A 65 -5.54 -23.64 14.04
N LYS A 66 -4.50 -23.85 14.89
CA LYS A 66 -4.56 -23.45 16.31
C LYS A 66 -3.70 -22.25 16.66
N THR A 67 -2.64 -21.99 15.93
CA THR A 67 -1.65 -20.96 16.28
C THR A 67 -1.39 -20.04 15.10
N ILE A 68 -1.43 -18.74 15.33
CA ILE A 68 -1.06 -17.73 14.35
C ILE A 68 0.39 -17.32 14.63
N LEU A 69 1.24 -17.39 13.61
CA LEU A 69 2.58 -16.82 13.55
C LEU A 69 2.47 -15.45 12.86
N TYR A 70 3.07 -14.41 13.43
CA TYR A 70 3.06 -13.06 12.83
C TYR A 70 4.34 -12.31 13.19
N GLY A 71 4.61 -11.25 12.46
CA GLY A 71 5.75 -10.39 12.70
C GLY A 71 5.36 -9.03 13.26
N ILE A 72 6.19 -8.48 14.13
CA ILE A 72 6.07 -7.08 14.58
C ILE A 72 7.40 -6.39 14.36
N SER A 73 7.37 -5.25 13.65
CA SER A 73 8.51 -4.36 13.51
C SER A 73 8.45 -3.27 14.56
N TYR A 74 9.50 -3.17 15.37
CA TYR A 74 9.69 -2.08 16.34
C TYR A 74 10.80 -1.16 15.88
N THR A 75 10.66 0.12 16.18
CA THR A 75 11.56 1.18 15.72
C THR A 75 12.40 1.73 16.87
N SER A 76 13.71 1.89 16.64
CA SER A 76 14.63 2.65 17.49
C SER A 76 15.01 3.95 16.80
N ILE A 77 14.55 5.07 17.34
CA ILE A 77 14.93 6.40 16.85
C ILE A 77 16.43 6.63 17.06
N ALA A 78 16.99 6.17 18.21
CA ALA A 78 18.39 6.34 18.54
C ALA A 78 19.32 5.62 17.54
N ASP A 79 18.95 4.38 17.16
CA ASP A 79 19.72 3.58 16.21
C ASP A 79 19.34 3.86 14.74
N ASN A 80 18.36 4.73 14.51
CA ASN A 80 17.79 5.06 13.18
C ASN A 80 17.41 3.83 12.34
N ARG A 81 16.82 2.82 12.96
CA ARG A 81 16.42 1.56 12.29
C ARG A 81 15.25 0.88 12.96
N SER A 82 14.68 -0.08 12.27
CA SER A 82 13.67 -1.00 12.80
C SER A 82 14.19 -2.44 12.85
N CYS A 83 13.58 -3.25 13.70
CA CYS A 83 13.85 -4.69 13.78
C CYS A 83 12.51 -5.44 13.86
N ARG A 84 12.34 -6.42 12.97
CA ARG A 84 11.17 -7.29 12.94
C ARG A 84 11.43 -8.56 13.74
N ASN A 85 10.57 -8.80 14.71
CA ASN A 85 10.55 -10.00 15.53
C ASN A 85 9.31 -10.84 15.22
N LEU A 86 9.39 -12.15 15.48
CA LEU A 86 8.27 -13.08 15.33
C LEU A 86 7.55 -13.31 16.65
N PHE A 87 6.23 -13.47 16.53
CA PHE A 87 5.31 -13.70 17.63
C PHE A 87 4.36 -14.84 17.32
N LEU A 88 3.75 -15.41 18.35
CA LEU A 88 2.73 -16.44 18.28
C LEU A 88 1.53 -16.01 19.13
N VAL A 89 0.33 -16.32 18.65
CA VAL A 89 -0.91 -16.23 19.43
C VAL A 89 -1.79 -17.43 19.07
N ASN A 90 -2.59 -17.93 19.99
CA ASN A 90 -3.58 -18.94 19.64
C ASN A 90 -4.68 -18.31 18.76
N ALA A 91 -5.26 -19.08 17.84
CA ALA A 91 -6.29 -18.57 16.93
C ALA A 91 -7.54 -18.03 17.66
N ASP A 92 -7.75 -18.42 18.92
CA ASP A 92 -8.79 -17.90 19.81
C ASP A 92 -8.40 -16.60 20.55
N GLY A 93 -7.21 -16.06 20.30
CA GLY A 93 -6.67 -14.85 20.92
C GLY A 93 -5.99 -15.07 22.28
N THR A 94 -5.92 -16.32 22.77
CA THR A 94 -5.24 -16.62 24.02
C THR A 94 -3.73 -16.78 23.85
N SER A 95 -2.98 -16.56 24.94
CA SER A 95 -1.56 -16.84 25.05
C SER A 95 -0.67 -16.17 23.98
N PRO A 96 -0.65 -14.82 23.85
CA PRO A 96 0.32 -14.13 23.02
C PRO A 96 1.75 -14.34 23.54
N ARG A 97 2.70 -14.65 22.64
CA ARG A 97 4.07 -15.02 22.99
C ARG A 97 5.07 -14.53 21.95
N GLN A 98 6.15 -13.92 22.39
CA GLN A 98 7.24 -13.57 21.51
C GLN A 98 8.13 -14.78 21.21
N LEU A 99 8.41 -15.04 19.92
CA LEU A 99 9.19 -16.18 19.46
C LEU A 99 10.68 -15.85 19.29
N THR A 100 11.02 -14.63 18.81
CA THR A 100 12.42 -14.24 18.54
C THR A 100 12.82 -12.96 19.31
N ARG A 101 14.10 -12.92 19.78
CA ARG A 101 14.70 -11.82 20.55
C ARG A 101 16.20 -11.65 20.25
N ASP A 102 16.65 -12.03 19.06
CA ASP A 102 18.09 -12.08 18.73
C ASP A 102 18.61 -10.82 18.01
N GLY A 103 17.80 -9.80 17.87
CA GLY A 103 18.18 -8.52 17.26
C GLY A 103 18.39 -8.58 15.75
N LYS A 104 18.05 -9.69 15.12
CA LYS A 104 18.13 -9.89 13.68
C LYS A 104 16.72 -9.84 13.10
N SER A 105 16.51 -8.96 12.14
CA SER A 105 15.22 -8.83 11.46
C SER A 105 14.90 -10.11 10.68
N ILE A 106 13.67 -10.59 10.79
CA ILE A 106 13.16 -11.79 10.11
C ILE A 106 11.97 -11.39 9.25
N SER A 107 11.96 -11.80 7.99
CA SER A 107 10.85 -11.60 7.06
C SER A 107 10.35 -12.92 6.47
N CYS A 108 9.21 -12.89 5.78
CA CYS A 108 8.64 -14.01 5.05
C CYS A 108 8.64 -15.33 5.87
N ALA A 109 8.13 -15.27 7.12
CA ALA A 109 8.09 -16.45 7.98
C ALA A 109 6.89 -17.34 7.62
N ARG A 110 7.12 -18.64 7.42
CA ARG A 110 6.11 -19.60 7.00
C ARG A 110 6.18 -20.87 7.86
N TRP A 111 5.00 -21.35 8.29
CA TRP A 111 4.93 -22.67 8.90
C TRP A 111 5.33 -23.73 7.89
N CYS A 112 6.07 -24.75 8.36
CA CYS A 112 6.20 -26.00 7.62
C CYS A 112 5.00 -26.92 7.88
N ASN A 113 4.70 -27.83 6.97
CA ASN A 113 3.57 -28.79 7.04
C ASN A 113 3.60 -29.67 8.28
N ASP A 114 4.78 -29.84 8.92
CA ASP A 114 4.92 -30.58 10.17
C ASP A 114 4.26 -29.87 11.38
N GLY A 115 3.86 -28.59 11.21
CA GLY A 115 3.28 -27.75 12.27
C GLY A 115 4.20 -27.49 13.47
N LYS A 116 5.50 -27.79 13.35
CA LYS A 116 6.50 -27.72 14.44
C LYS A 116 7.72 -26.92 14.07
N SER A 117 7.94 -26.72 12.79
CA SER A 117 9.06 -25.92 12.27
C SER A 117 8.55 -24.76 11.43
N VAL A 118 9.39 -23.74 11.30
CA VAL A 118 9.18 -22.56 10.47
C VAL A 118 10.37 -22.33 9.57
N ALA A 119 10.12 -21.90 8.34
CA ALA A 119 11.14 -21.32 7.49
C ALA A 119 10.93 -19.81 7.38
N TYR A 120 12.01 -19.06 7.16
CA TYR A 120 11.99 -17.60 7.14
C TYR A 120 13.20 -17.05 6.40
N VAL A 121 13.12 -15.80 6.00
CA VAL A 121 14.27 -15.05 5.44
C VAL A 121 14.97 -14.28 6.55
N GLN A 122 16.29 -14.43 6.64
CA GLN A 122 17.15 -13.64 7.51
C GLN A 122 18.49 -13.38 6.83
N GLY A 123 18.88 -12.10 6.75
CA GLY A 123 20.14 -11.73 6.08
C GLY A 123 20.20 -12.14 4.61
N GLY A 124 19.08 -12.05 3.89
CA GLY A 124 19.00 -12.43 2.47
C GLY A 124 19.11 -13.92 2.21
N GLN A 125 18.87 -14.78 3.20
CA GLN A 125 18.92 -16.24 3.02
C GLN A 125 17.72 -16.92 3.68
N ILE A 126 17.31 -18.06 3.13
CA ILE A 126 16.27 -18.91 3.72
C ILE A 126 16.88 -19.71 4.86
N TRP A 127 16.22 -19.67 5.99
CA TRP A 127 16.53 -20.48 7.17
C TRP A 127 15.35 -21.36 7.54
N LYS A 128 15.62 -22.51 8.15
CA LYS A 128 14.61 -23.36 8.81
C LYS A 128 14.97 -23.57 10.26
N ALA A 129 13.97 -23.60 11.14
CA ALA A 129 14.18 -23.84 12.57
C ALA A 129 12.98 -24.56 13.17
N ASP A 130 13.21 -25.34 14.22
CA ASP A 130 12.13 -25.92 15.00
C ASP A 130 11.64 -24.92 16.04
N VAL A 131 10.32 -24.93 16.29
CA VAL A 131 9.68 -24.14 17.34
C VAL A 131 9.61 -25.01 18.61
N ARG A 132 10.53 -24.76 19.55
CA ARG A 132 10.50 -25.41 20.85
C ARG A 132 9.56 -24.67 21.79
N GLY A 133 8.76 -25.40 22.56
CA GLY A 133 7.85 -24.84 23.55
C GLY A 133 6.64 -24.13 22.94
N LEU A 134 6.14 -24.67 21.83
CA LEU A 134 4.98 -24.10 21.10
C LEU A 134 3.75 -23.85 21.99
N SER A 135 3.48 -24.73 22.96
CA SER A 135 2.38 -24.59 23.92
C SER A 135 2.79 -23.88 25.23
N GLY A 136 4.06 -23.51 25.38
CA GLY A 136 4.61 -22.93 26.60
C GLY A 136 4.67 -21.40 26.53
N GLU A 137 4.94 -20.78 27.68
CA GLU A 137 5.02 -19.32 27.80
C GLU A 137 6.24 -18.69 27.09
N LYS A 138 7.33 -19.45 26.93
CA LYS A 138 8.58 -18.98 26.33
C LYS A 138 9.01 -19.83 25.13
N PRO A 139 8.33 -19.72 23.98
CA PRO A 139 8.75 -20.42 22.77
C PRO A 139 10.09 -19.87 22.26
N SER A 140 10.81 -20.69 21.50
CA SER A 140 12.08 -20.27 20.89
C SER A 140 12.38 -21.06 19.63
N LEU A 141 13.08 -20.43 18.67
CA LEU A 141 13.63 -21.10 17.50
C LEU A 141 14.92 -21.85 17.88
N VAL A 142 14.93 -23.14 17.65
CA VAL A 142 16.06 -24.02 17.92
C VAL A 142 16.47 -24.79 16.66
N ARG A 143 17.68 -25.36 16.63
CA ARG A 143 18.20 -26.11 15.49
C ARG A 143 18.13 -25.31 14.17
N ARG A 144 18.41 -24.00 14.26
CA ARG A 144 18.41 -23.13 13.09
C ARG A 144 19.41 -23.61 12.05
N GLN A 145 18.97 -23.81 10.84
CA GLN A 145 19.77 -24.23 9.71
C GLN A 145 19.56 -23.27 8.54
N GLN A 146 20.63 -22.76 7.98
CA GLN A 146 20.59 -22.04 6.71
C GLN A 146 20.32 -23.04 5.58
N ILE A 147 19.30 -22.77 4.77
CA ILE A 147 18.83 -23.63 3.69
C ILE A 147 19.36 -23.14 2.34
N SER A 148 19.52 -21.83 2.17
CA SER A 148 20.01 -21.23 0.92
C SER A 148 21.38 -20.59 1.08
N ASP A 149 22.14 -20.56 -0.02
CA ASP A 149 23.39 -19.83 -0.19
C ASP A 149 23.38 -19.18 -1.58
N VAL A 150 22.44 -18.26 -1.76
CA VAL A 150 22.23 -17.49 -3.00
C VAL A 150 23.00 -16.18 -2.88
N LYS A 151 23.96 -15.95 -3.76
CA LYS A 151 24.89 -14.83 -3.69
C LYS A 151 24.19 -13.47 -3.77
N GLU A 152 23.19 -13.35 -4.64
CA GLU A 152 22.38 -12.16 -4.85
C GLU A 152 21.32 -11.97 -3.74
N GLY A 153 21.20 -12.95 -2.85
CA GLY A 153 20.20 -12.96 -1.79
C GLY A 153 18.85 -13.52 -2.23
N VAL A 154 18.01 -13.74 -1.22
CA VAL A 154 16.60 -14.13 -1.35
C VAL A 154 15.75 -13.09 -0.69
N GLY A 155 14.82 -12.48 -1.43
CA GLY A 155 13.83 -11.53 -0.90
C GLY A 155 12.67 -12.23 -0.21
N GLU A 156 12.01 -13.12 -0.91
CA GLU A 156 10.85 -13.88 -0.47
C GLU A 156 10.89 -15.33 -0.97
N PHE A 157 10.08 -16.19 -0.36
CA PHE A 157 9.91 -17.58 -0.81
C PHE A 157 8.51 -18.13 -0.52
N LYS A 158 8.08 -19.15 -1.30
CA LYS A 158 6.80 -19.86 -1.14
C LYS A 158 7.01 -21.35 -1.39
N PHE A 159 6.55 -22.20 -0.49
CA PHE A 159 6.64 -23.66 -0.65
C PHE A 159 5.70 -24.20 -1.71
N SER A 160 6.09 -25.29 -2.39
CA SER A 160 5.12 -26.18 -3.03
C SER A 160 4.21 -26.82 -1.96
N PRO A 161 2.97 -27.28 -2.31
CA PRO A 161 2.05 -27.87 -1.34
C PRO A 161 2.62 -29.05 -0.54
N ASP A 162 3.51 -29.83 -1.13
CA ASP A 162 4.17 -30.98 -0.52
C ASP A 162 5.54 -30.64 0.14
N GLU A 163 5.94 -29.35 0.11
CA GLU A 163 7.25 -28.84 0.57
C GLU A 163 8.47 -29.52 -0.08
N SER A 164 8.31 -30.25 -1.16
CA SER A 164 9.45 -30.82 -1.90
C SER A 164 10.24 -29.73 -2.64
N LYS A 165 9.57 -28.63 -3.02
CA LYS A 165 10.13 -27.49 -3.75
C LYS A 165 9.81 -26.17 -3.07
N VAL A 166 10.56 -25.16 -3.49
CA VAL A 166 10.34 -23.77 -3.09
C VAL A 166 10.46 -22.85 -4.31
N LEU A 167 9.54 -21.88 -4.40
CA LEU A 167 9.75 -20.68 -5.19
C LEU A 167 10.51 -19.67 -4.35
N TYR A 168 11.46 -18.97 -4.93
CA TYR A 168 12.10 -17.84 -4.27
C TYR A 168 12.42 -16.72 -5.25
N VAL A 169 12.36 -15.50 -4.76
CA VAL A 169 12.69 -14.29 -5.52
C VAL A 169 14.14 -13.92 -5.26
N SER A 170 14.87 -13.70 -6.34
CA SER A 170 16.25 -13.19 -6.32
C SER A 170 16.50 -12.35 -7.56
N TYR A 171 17.63 -11.64 -7.63
CA TYR A 171 17.87 -10.62 -8.65
C TYR A 171 18.81 -11.10 -9.76
N VAL A 172 18.58 -10.57 -10.97
CA VAL A 172 19.46 -10.72 -12.15
C VAL A 172 19.83 -9.32 -12.66
N HIS A 173 20.99 -9.20 -13.31
CA HIS A 173 21.40 -7.92 -13.90
C HIS A 173 20.45 -7.47 -15.01
N SER A 174 20.10 -6.19 -15.00
CA SER A 174 19.26 -5.54 -16.02
C SER A 174 20.06 -5.08 -17.24
N ASN A 175 19.38 -4.33 -18.13
CA ASN A 175 20.00 -3.66 -19.26
C ASN A 175 20.61 -2.28 -18.92
N VAL A 176 20.36 -1.75 -17.74
CA VAL A 176 20.99 -0.52 -17.23
C VAL A 176 22.41 -0.87 -16.77
N LYS A 177 23.39 -0.27 -17.44
CA LYS A 177 24.81 -0.59 -17.23
C LYS A 177 25.47 0.42 -16.31
N THR A 178 26.49 -0.05 -15.62
CA THR A 178 27.46 0.77 -14.88
C THR A 178 28.82 0.77 -15.61
N PRO A 179 29.72 1.70 -15.31
CA PRO A 179 31.07 1.68 -15.92
C PRO A 179 31.81 0.37 -15.73
N LYS A 180 31.60 -0.30 -14.61
CA LYS A 180 32.19 -1.62 -14.28
C LYS A 180 31.77 -2.72 -15.26
N ASP A 181 30.54 -2.64 -15.81
CA ASP A 181 30.03 -3.63 -16.77
C ASP A 181 30.75 -3.52 -18.13
N SER A 182 31.23 -2.31 -18.47
CA SER A 182 31.98 -2.05 -19.69
C SER A 182 33.48 -2.22 -19.50
N ASP A 183 34.02 -1.84 -18.35
CA ASP A 183 35.42 -1.95 -17.97
C ASP A 183 35.56 -2.28 -16.47
N PRO A 184 35.85 -3.53 -16.09
CA PRO A 184 35.99 -3.93 -14.70
C PRO A 184 37.03 -3.16 -13.90
N SER A 185 37.96 -2.45 -14.55
CA SER A 185 38.96 -1.59 -13.87
C SER A 185 38.36 -0.28 -13.37
N LEU A 186 37.16 0.09 -13.83
CA LEU A 186 36.43 1.29 -13.42
C LEU A 186 35.46 1.04 -12.25
N ASP A 187 35.83 0.18 -11.32
CA ASP A 187 35.02 -0.20 -10.17
C ASP A 187 34.66 0.94 -9.20
N LYS A 188 35.34 2.08 -9.32
CA LYS A 188 35.10 3.30 -8.54
C LYS A 188 34.37 4.40 -9.31
N ALA A 189 34.11 4.21 -10.59
CA ALA A 189 33.32 5.14 -11.35
C ALA A 189 31.83 4.95 -11.02
N SER A 190 31.11 6.06 -10.86
CA SER A 190 29.68 6.07 -10.54
C SER A 190 28.90 6.73 -11.67
N ALA A 191 28.38 5.92 -12.56
CA ALA A 191 27.48 6.35 -13.64
C ALA A 191 26.46 5.28 -13.95
N TYR A 192 25.33 5.68 -14.48
CA TYR A 192 24.33 4.79 -15.06
C TYR A 192 24.21 5.07 -16.55
N VAL A 193 24.12 4.01 -17.36
CA VAL A 193 24.01 4.10 -18.80
C VAL A 193 22.75 3.39 -19.24
N ALA A 194 21.77 4.16 -19.70
CA ALA A 194 20.50 3.65 -20.21
C ALA A 194 20.35 4.06 -21.69
N GLU A 195 19.89 3.12 -22.53
CA GLU A 195 19.63 3.34 -23.96
C GLU A 195 18.14 3.20 -24.30
N ASP A 196 17.30 2.84 -23.29
CA ASP A 196 15.84 2.72 -23.40
C ASP A 196 15.17 3.17 -22.10
N LEU A 197 13.82 3.21 -22.08
CA LEU A 197 13.02 3.58 -20.92
C LEU A 197 13.00 2.47 -19.87
N MET A 198 12.34 2.75 -18.72
CA MET A 198 12.29 1.92 -17.53
C MET A 198 13.66 1.64 -16.94
N TYR A 199 14.47 2.70 -16.87
CA TYR A 199 15.78 2.68 -16.21
C TYR A 199 15.71 3.05 -14.71
N ARG A 200 14.55 3.45 -14.24
CA ARG A 200 14.24 3.77 -12.82
C ARG A 200 12.89 3.20 -12.44
N HIS A 201 12.76 2.82 -11.19
CA HIS A 201 11.52 2.68 -10.43
C HIS A 201 11.45 3.76 -9.36
N TRP A 202 10.41 3.80 -8.58
CA TRP A 202 10.06 4.82 -7.59
C TRP A 202 11.23 5.43 -6.81
N ASP A 203 12.22 4.65 -6.42
CA ASP A 203 13.27 4.99 -5.47
C ASP A 203 14.67 4.52 -5.88
N HIS A 204 14.82 3.83 -7.02
CA HIS A 204 16.10 3.28 -7.43
C HIS A 204 16.29 3.20 -8.95
N TRP A 205 17.57 3.09 -9.34
CA TRP A 205 17.95 2.77 -10.70
C TRP A 205 17.84 1.27 -10.93
N VAL A 206 17.20 0.85 -12.00
CA VAL A 206 16.92 -0.55 -12.34
C VAL A 206 18.20 -1.23 -12.88
N THR A 207 19.20 -1.41 -12.02
CA THR A 207 20.43 -2.14 -12.35
C THR A 207 20.26 -3.65 -12.23
N GLU A 208 19.25 -4.09 -11.52
CA GLU A 208 18.87 -5.48 -11.30
C GLU A 208 17.35 -5.62 -11.46
N LEU A 209 16.90 -6.82 -11.84
CA LEU A 209 15.50 -7.17 -11.98
C LEU A 209 15.17 -8.38 -11.09
N PRO A 210 14.02 -8.43 -10.42
CA PRO A 210 13.58 -9.62 -9.70
C PRO A 210 13.21 -10.73 -10.67
N HIS A 211 13.69 -11.93 -10.40
CA HIS A 211 13.29 -13.16 -11.04
C HIS A 211 12.87 -14.19 -10.00
N THR A 212 11.95 -15.06 -10.38
CA THR A 212 11.49 -16.16 -9.54
C THR A 212 12.13 -17.47 -9.96
N PHE A 213 12.69 -18.18 -8.99
CA PHE A 213 13.39 -19.43 -9.17
C PHE A 213 12.68 -20.58 -8.46
N ILE A 214 12.76 -21.78 -9.04
CA ILE A 214 12.31 -23.05 -8.44
C ILE A 214 13.53 -23.83 -7.99
N ALA A 215 13.52 -24.30 -6.75
CA ALA A 215 14.57 -25.20 -6.22
C ALA A 215 13.98 -26.35 -5.41
N ASP A 216 14.71 -27.45 -5.30
CA ASP A 216 14.38 -28.54 -4.38
C ASP A 216 14.65 -28.10 -2.93
N PHE A 217 13.65 -28.15 -2.06
CA PHE A 217 13.80 -27.72 -0.67
C PHE A 217 14.63 -28.69 0.20
N SER A 218 14.77 -29.95 -0.21
CA SER A 218 15.57 -30.96 0.50
C SER A 218 17.09 -30.81 0.35
N LYS A 219 17.55 -29.94 -0.57
CA LYS A 219 18.96 -29.67 -0.87
C LYS A 219 19.29 -28.24 -0.50
N GLY A 220 20.57 -27.96 -0.20
CA GLY A 220 21.02 -26.57 -0.07
C GLY A 220 20.72 -25.80 -1.36
N ILE A 221 19.98 -24.71 -1.24
CA ILE A 221 19.52 -23.91 -2.38
C ILE A 221 20.65 -22.98 -2.79
N THR A 222 21.07 -23.08 -4.04
CA THR A 222 21.99 -22.15 -4.71
C THR A 222 21.43 -21.75 -6.06
N ARG A 223 21.99 -20.73 -6.68
CA ARG A 223 21.59 -20.33 -8.03
C ARG A 223 21.77 -21.48 -9.04
N GLU A 224 22.87 -22.25 -8.93
CA GLU A 224 23.23 -23.28 -9.87
C GLU A 224 22.30 -24.50 -9.84
N ASN A 225 21.65 -24.78 -8.70
CA ASN A 225 20.68 -25.88 -8.59
C ASN A 225 19.23 -25.41 -8.63
N SER A 226 18.98 -24.19 -9.08
CA SER A 226 17.66 -23.60 -9.23
C SER A 226 17.32 -23.38 -10.71
N THR A 227 16.02 -23.45 -11.02
CA THR A 227 15.50 -23.18 -12.35
C THR A 227 14.80 -21.82 -12.34
N ASP A 228 15.22 -20.91 -13.19
CA ASP A 228 14.55 -19.64 -13.43
C ASP A 228 13.27 -19.89 -14.23
N ILE A 229 12.11 -19.43 -13.74
CA ILE A 229 10.82 -19.59 -14.43
C ILE A 229 10.81 -18.87 -15.78
N LEU A 230 11.55 -17.76 -15.90
CA LEU A 230 11.67 -16.98 -17.13
C LEU A 230 12.81 -17.43 -18.03
N ALA A 231 13.47 -18.55 -17.71
CA ALA A 231 14.54 -19.09 -18.54
C ALA A 231 14.05 -19.36 -19.98
N GLY A 232 14.80 -18.88 -20.97
CA GLY A 232 14.46 -19.05 -22.39
C GLY A 232 13.60 -17.91 -22.98
N GLU A 233 13.14 -16.96 -22.18
CA GLU A 233 12.54 -15.74 -22.71
C GLU A 233 13.56 -14.93 -23.52
N SER A 234 13.10 -14.28 -24.57
CA SER A 234 13.98 -13.52 -25.47
C SER A 234 14.45 -12.18 -24.91
N LYS A 235 13.80 -11.70 -23.86
CA LYS A 235 14.06 -10.45 -23.15
C LYS A 235 14.02 -10.70 -21.64
N LEU A 236 14.58 -9.79 -20.87
CA LEU A 236 14.48 -9.80 -19.41
C LEU A 236 13.17 -9.13 -18.98
N TYR A 237 12.44 -9.82 -18.12
CA TYR A 237 11.17 -9.33 -17.54
C TYR A 237 11.23 -9.44 -16.02
N GLU A 238 10.46 -8.63 -15.33
CA GLU A 238 10.32 -8.68 -13.88
C GLU A 238 9.34 -9.79 -13.47
N LEU A 239 9.71 -10.55 -12.44
CA LEU A 239 8.82 -11.52 -11.80
C LEU A 239 9.23 -11.75 -10.33
N PRO A 240 8.49 -11.19 -9.36
CA PRO A 240 7.28 -10.34 -9.49
C PRO A 240 7.56 -8.97 -10.12
N THR A 241 6.51 -8.26 -10.52
CA THR A 241 6.61 -6.92 -11.11
C THR A 241 6.88 -5.89 -10.01
N GLU A 242 7.98 -5.14 -10.11
CA GLU A 242 8.32 -4.09 -9.15
C GLU A 242 7.54 -2.78 -9.43
N PRO A 243 7.47 -1.83 -8.45
CA PRO A 243 8.17 -1.85 -7.15
C PRO A 243 7.36 -2.42 -5.98
N PHE A 244 6.09 -2.76 -6.12
CA PHE A 244 5.20 -3.04 -4.99
C PHE A 244 4.62 -4.44 -4.96
N SER A 245 5.04 -5.32 -5.84
CA SER A 245 4.55 -6.68 -5.90
C SER A 245 5.55 -7.69 -5.30
N GLY A 246 5.02 -8.85 -4.88
CA GLY A 246 5.78 -9.94 -4.30
C GLY A 246 5.21 -11.30 -4.72
N LEU A 247 5.35 -12.30 -3.88
CA LEU A 247 4.89 -13.66 -4.16
C LEU A 247 3.36 -13.83 -4.18
N GLU A 248 2.57 -12.79 -3.90
CA GLU A 248 1.13 -12.79 -4.19
C GLU A 248 0.84 -12.83 -5.69
N GLN A 249 1.82 -12.50 -6.52
CA GLN A 249 1.71 -12.64 -7.98
C GLN A 249 1.96 -14.07 -8.49
N LEU A 250 2.31 -15.02 -7.62
CA LEU A 250 2.54 -16.40 -8.00
C LEU A 250 1.78 -17.35 -7.07
N ASP A 251 1.21 -18.42 -7.63
CA ASP A 251 0.57 -19.47 -6.84
C ASP A 251 0.79 -20.86 -7.41
N TRP A 252 1.00 -21.84 -6.50
CA TRP A 252 1.12 -23.25 -6.84
C TRP A 252 -0.26 -23.88 -7.02
N SER A 253 -0.44 -24.70 -8.05
CA SER A 253 -1.59 -25.61 -8.05
C SER A 253 -1.53 -26.58 -6.88
N PRO A 254 -2.66 -27.04 -6.32
CA PRO A 254 -2.68 -27.92 -5.14
C PRO A 254 -1.92 -29.23 -5.33
N ASP A 255 -1.76 -29.71 -6.55
CA ASP A 255 -0.98 -30.91 -6.89
C ASP A 255 0.50 -30.63 -7.16
N GLY A 256 0.93 -29.36 -7.10
CA GLY A 256 2.31 -28.92 -7.32
C GLY A 256 2.82 -29.02 -8.76
N LYS A 257 1.93 -29.31 -9.73
CA LYS A 257 2.35 -29.46 -11.14
C LYS A 257 2.43 -28.13 -11.88
N TYR A 258 1.62 -27.17 -11.50
CA TYR A 258 1.52 -25.90 -12.19
C TYR A 258 1.82 -24.74 -11.26
N ILE A 259 2.32 -23.65 -11.82
CA ILE A 259 2.47 -22.36 -11.17
C ILE A 259 1.72 -21.36 -12.02
N ALA A 260 0.73 -20.69 -11.43
CA ALA A 260 0.13 -19.51 -12.02
C ALA A 260 0.93 -18.27 -11.61
N TYR A 261 1.24 -17.36 -12.54
CA TYR A 261 1.95 -16.14 -12.22
C TYR A 261 1.49 -14.97 -13.09
N SER A 262 1.56 -13.77 -12.53
CA SER A 262 1.35 -12.51 -13.26
C SER A 262 2.69 -11.96 -13.73
N CYS A 263 2.76 -11.55 -14.99
CA CYS A 263 3.99 -10.97 -15.52
C CYS A 263 3.70 -9.94 -16.62
N LYS A 264 4.44 -8.83 -16.59
CA LYS A 264 4.46 -7.80 -17.63
C LYS A 264 5.56 -8.12 -18.63
N LYS A 265 5.27 -8.96 -19.65
CA LYS A 265 6.26 -9.33 -20.67
C LYS A 265 6.48 -8.21 -21.69
N LYS A 266 6.86 -7.04 -21.20
CA LYS A 266 7.19 -5.84 -21.97
C LYS A 266 8.53 -5.28 -21.49
N THR A 267 9.22 -4.49 -22.30
CA THR A 267 10.49 -3.83 -21.96
C THR A 267 10.57 -2.44 -22.57
N GLY A 268 11.41 -1.57 -21.99
CA GLY A 268 11.69 -0.26 -22.55
C GLY A 268 10.43 0.58 -22.75
N LYS A 269 10.26 1.15 -23.93
CA LYS A 269 9.10 2.00 -24.28
C LYS A 269 7.77 1.27 -24.16
N GLU A 270 7.71 -0.01 -24.50
CA GLU A 270 6.47 -0.80 -24.39
C GLU A 270 6.05 -0.92 -22.93
N TYR A 271 7.02 -1.13 -22.04
CA TYR A 271 6.78 -1.16 -20.60
C TYR A 271 6.30 0.20 -20.07
N ALA A 272 6.99 1.28 -20.47
CA ALA A 272 6.75 2.63 -19.96
C ALA A 272 5.35 3.19 -20.24
N PHE A 273 4.66 2.68 -21.26
CA PHE A 273 3.32 3.16 -21.66
C PHE A 273 2.20 2.16 -21.42
N SER A 274 2.45 1.07 -20.69
CA SER A 274 1.48 0.01 -20.50
C SER A 274 1.43 -0.41 -19.04
N THR A 275 0.25 -0.68 -18.51
CA THR A 275 0.04 -1.38 -17.23
C THR A 275 -0.26 -2.86 -17.44
N ASN A 276 -0.37 -3.33 -18.71
CA ASN A 276 -0.81 -4.67 -19.02
C ASN A 276 0.14 -5.74 -18.49
N THR A 277 -0.35 -6.54 -17.58
CA THR A 277 0.19 -7.84 -17.18
C THR A 277 -0.77 -8.94 -17.59
N GLU A 278 -0.29 -10.15 -17.72
CA GLU A 278 -1.13 -11.30 -18.02
C GLU A 278 -0.85 -12.45 -17.05
N ILE A 279 -1.84 -13.32 -16.87
CA ILE A 279 -1.67 -14.52 -16.06
C ILE A 279 -1.13 -15.65 -16.95
N TYR A 280 -0.04 -16.23 -16.52
CA TYR A 280 0.64 -17.36 -17.15
C TYR A 280 0.50 -18.60 -16.29
N ILE A 281 0.34 -19.76 -16.91
CA ILE A 281 0.36 -21.08 -16.29
C ILE A 281 1.63 -21.81 -16.74
N TYR A 282 2.53 -22.05 -15.81
CA TYR A 282 3.80 -22.74 -16.02
C TYR A 282 3.70 -24.20 -15.57
N ASP A 283 3.98 -25.16 -16.46
CA ASP A 283 4.08 -26.57 -16.13
C ASP A 283 5.48 -26.89 -15.59
N THR A 284 5.57 -27.31 -14.33
CA THR A 284 6.84 -27.54 -13.64
C THR A 284 7.56 -28.81 -14.12
N GLY A 285 6.88 -29.71 -14.83
CA GLY A 285 7.43 -30.95 -15.37
C GLY A 285 8.02 -30.76 -16.76
N THR A 286 7.38 -29.98 -17.61
CA THR A 286 7.80 -29.76 -19.01
C THR A 286 8.55 -28.44 -19.22
N GLY A 287 8.33 -27.44 -18.35
CA GLY A 287 8.80 -26.07 -18.52
C GLY A 287 7.98 -25.26 -19.54
N GLU A 288 6.89 -25.82 -20.06
CA GLU A 288 6.01 -25.11 -20.98
C GLU A 288 5.17 -24.08 -20.24
N CYS A 289 4.88 -22.96 -20.91
CA CYS A 289 4.11 -21.85 -20.36
C CYS A 289 2.97 -21.48 -21.32
N GLN A 290 1.76 -21.33 -20.79
CA GLN A 290 0.61 -20.81 -21.53
C GLN A 290 0.06 -19.55 -20.87
N VAL A 291 -0.53 -18.65 -21.66
CA VAL A 291 -1.17 -17.43 -21.18
C VAL A 291 -2.68 -17.62 -21.07
N ILE A 292 -3.31 -17.04 -20.05
CA ILE A 292 -4.76 -16.89 -20.01
C ILE A 292 -5.12 -15.69 -20.90
N PRO A 293 -5.91 -15.88 -21.98
CA PRO A 293 -6.12 -14.85 -22.99
C PRO A 293 -7.15 -13.80 -22.53
N MET A 294 -6.74 -12.80 -21.74
CA MET A 294 -7.60 -11.69 -21.29
C MET A 294 -7.58 -10.48 -22.22
N GLY A 295 -6.43 -10.17 -22.80
CA GLY A 295 -6.34 -9.19 -23.87
C GLY A 295 -6.30 -7.72 -23.47
N GLY A 296 -5.56 -7.38 -22.43
CA GLY A 296 -5.16 -6.00 -22.12
C GLY A 296 -5.72 -5.47 -20.81
N GLY A 297 -4.93 -4.84 -20.03
CA GLY A 297 -5.19 -4.33 -18.70
C GLY A 297 -4.30 -5.00 -17.67
N TYR A 298 -4.54 -4.77 -16.42
CA TYR A 298 -3.69 -5.24 -15.33
C TYR A 298 -4.28 -6.49 -14.70
N ASP A 299 -3.74 -7.67 -15.03
CA ASP A 299 -4.13 -8.98 -14.47
C ASP A 299 -3.11 -9.41 -13.42
N THR A 300 -3.54 -9.70 -12.18
CA THR A 300 -2.64 -9.94 -11.05
C THR A 300 -3.24 -10.89 -10.01
N ASN A 301 -2.45 -11.33 -9.05
CA ASN A 301 -2.86 -12.14 -7.90
C ASN A 301 -3.62 -13.43 -8.30
N PRO A 302 -3.06 -14.28 -9.17
CA PRO A 302 -3.69 -15.56 -9.49
C PRO A 302 -3.72 -16.46 -8.26
N LEU A 303 -4.82 -17.17 -8.06
CA LEU A 303 -5.02 -18.06 -6.92
C LEU A 303 -5.81 -19.31 -7.33
N TRP A 304 -5.24 -20.48 -7.10
CA TRP A 304 -5.87 -21.76 -7.39
C TRP A 304 -6.96 -22.10 -6.37
N SER A 305 -8.05 -22.71 -6.84
CA SER A 305 -9.02 -23.33 -5.93
C SER A 305 -8.40 -24.51 -5.19
N PRO A 306 -8.81 -24.82 -3.96
CA PRO A 306 -8.30 -25.96 -3.20
C PRO A 306 -8.38 -27.31 -3.91
N ASP A 307 -9.36 -27.52 -4.76
CA ASP A 307 -9.52 -28.75 -5.57
C ASP A 307 -8.75 -28.72 -6.91
N GLY A 308 -8.08 -27.62 -7.22
CA GLY A 308 -7.28 -27.43 -8.43
C GLY A 308 -8.08 -27.35 -9.73
N LYS A 309 -9.42 -27.18 -9.67
CA LYS A 309 -10.27 -27.16 -10.86
C LYS A 309 -10.67 -25.77 -11.32
N ALA A 310 -10.31 -24.74 -10.58
CA ALA A 310 -10.55 -23.36 -10.93
C ALA A 310 -9.36 -22.49 -10.55
N ILE A 311 -9.28 -21.34 -11.18
CA ILE A 311 -8.33 -20.27 -10.85
C ILE A 311 -9.10 -18.95 -10.80
N VAL A 312 -8.78 -18.08 -9.84
CA VAL A 312 -9.24 -16.70 -9.79
C VAL A 312 -8.08 -15.75 -9.87
N TRP A 313 -8.33 -14.53 -10.33
CA TRP A 313 -7.34 -13.45 -10.34
C TRP A 313 -8.04 -12.09 -10.31
N LEU A 314 -7.28 -11.04 -10.01
CA LEU A 314 -7.73 -9.66 -10.11
C LEU A 314 -7.42 -9.12 -11.50
N SER A 315 -8.36 -8.34 -12.09
CA SER A 315 -8.24 -7.88 -13.47
C SER A 315 -8.80 -6.48 -13.66
N MET A 316 -8.02 -5.61 -14.30
CA MET A 316 -8.48 -4.35 -14.89
C MET A 316 -8.67 -4.53 -16.39
N ALA A 317 -9.57 -3.75 -17.00
CA ALA A 317 -9.90 -3.94 -18.42
C ALA A 317 -9.04 -3.08 -19.36
N ARG A 318 -8.55 -1.91 -18.88
CA ARG A 318 -7.94 -0.88 -19.73
C ARG A 318 -6.44 -0.77 -19.48
N ASP A 319 -5.66 -1.00 -20.54
CA ASP A 319 -4.20 -0.83 -20.50
C ASP A 319 -3.82 0.65 -20.29
N GLY A 320 -2.84 0.91 -19.42
CA GLY A 320 -2.36 2.26 -19.08
C GLY A 320 -3.15 2.97 -17.99
N TYR A 321 -4.31 2.46 -17.57
CA TYR A 321 -5.15 3.10 -16.55
C TYR A 321 -5.08 2.39 -15.21
N GLU A 322 -4.29 2.90 -14.27
CA GLU A 322 -4.09 2.31 -12.94
C GLU A 322 -5.30 2.39 -12.01
N ALA A 323 -6.25 3.27 -12.28
CA ALA A 323 -7.45 3.44 -11.49
C ALA A 323 -8.70 2.82 -12.13
N ASP A 324 -8.52 1.88 -13.06
CA ASP A 324 -9.61 1.12 -13.64
C ASP A 324 -10.27 0.21 -12.58
N LYS A 325 -11.52 -0.17 -12.83
CA LYS A 325 -12.23 -1.09 -11.95
C LYS A 325 -11.51 -2.42 -11.84
N VAL A 326 -11.14 -2.80 -10.62
CA VAL A 326 -10.56 -4.11 -10.32
C VAL A 326 -11.68 -5.14 -10.17
N ARG A 327 -11.70 -6.12 -11.08
CA ARG A 327 -12.64 -7.22 -11.13
C ARG A 327 -12.04 -8.48 -10.51
N LEU A 328 -12.87 -9.34 -9.95
CA LEU A 328 -12.51 -10.70 -9.57
C LEU A 328 -12.91 -11.64 -10.71
N MET A 329 -11.95 -12.11 -11.47
CA MET A 329 -12.15 -13.04 -12.57
C MET A 329 -12.02 -14.48 -12.09
N ALA A 330 -12.69 -15.40 -12.77
CA ALA A 330 -12.57 -16.83 -12.55
C ALA A 330 -12.51 -17.60 -13.87
N ALA A 331 -11.84 -18.74 -13.87
CA ALA A 331 -11.85 -19.69 -14.97
C ALA A 331 -11.83 -21.12 -14.45
N ASP A 332 -12.40 -22.05 -15.24
CA ASP A 332 -12.29 -23.47 -14.98
C ASP A 332 -10.95 -23.99 -15.52
N PHE A 333 -10.35 -24.95 -14.81
CA PHE A 333 -9.08 -25.56 -15.19
C PHE A 333 -9.21 -27.09 -15.25
N THR A 334 -8.81 -27.66 -16.38
CA THR A 334 -8.86 -29.11 -16.60
C THR A 334 -7.71 -29.53 -17.51
N ASP A 335 -6.93 -30.53 -17.07
CA ASP A 335 -5.86 -31.14 -17.86
C ASP A 335 -4.89 -30.14 -18.51
N GLY A 336 -4.47 -29.10 -17.75
CA GLY A 336 -3.56 -28.07 -18.23
C GLY A 336 -4.23 -26.96 -19.07
N SER A 337 -5.55 -26.94 -19.20
CA SER A 337 -6.26 -25.98 -20.04
C SER A 337 -7.23 -25.14 -19.25
N VAL A 338 -7.27 -23.83 -19.58
CA VAL A 338 -8.20 -22.84 -19.02
C VAL A 338 -9.43 -22.73 -19.93
N SER A 339 -10.63 -22.68 -19.33
CA SER A 339 -11.89 -22.51 -20.04
C SER A 339 -12.91 -21.72 -19.20
N ASN A 340 -14.02 -21.33 -19.79
CA ASN A 340 -15.15 -20.69 -19.11
C ASN A 340 -14.72 -19.47 -18.25
N ILE A 341 -13.97 -18.54 -18.85
CA ILE A 341 -13.55 -17.30 -18.19
C ILE A 341 -14.77 -16.42 -17.93
N ARG A 342 -14.92 -15.92 -16.68
CA ARG A 342 -16.07 -15.13 -16.25
C ARG A 342 -15.68 -14.08 -15.20
N ASP A 343 -16.40 -12.97 -15.20
CA ASP A 343 -16.28 -11.90 -14.20
C ASP A 343 -17.28 -12.16 -13.07
N LEU A 344 -16.78 -12.49 -11.86
CA LEU A 344 -17.62 -12.72 -10.68
C LEU A 344 -18.14 -11.40 -10.08
N THR A 345 -17.57 -10.27 -10.47
CA THR A 345 -17.87 -8.94 -9.92
C THR A 345 -18.50 -7.99 -10.95
N ALA A 346 -19.08 -8.53 -12.04
CA ALA A 346 -19.65 -7.73 -13.13
C ALA A 346 -20.62 -6.65 -12.61
N ASP A 347 -21.53 -7.03 -11.71
CA ASP A 347 -22.53 -6.14 -11.10
C ASP A 347 -22.05 -5.51 -9.76
N PHE A 348 -20.83 -5.78 -9.32
CA PHE A 348 -20.29 -5.23 -8.09
C PHE A 348 -19.69 -3.84 -8.33
N LYS A 349 -20.08 -2.87 -7.51
CA LYS A 349 -19.76 -1.45 -7.71
C LYS A 349 -18.29 -1.10 -7.39
N TYR A 350 -17.65 -1.85 -6.50
CA TYR A 350 -16.36 -1.50 -5.91
C TYR A 350 -15.22 -2.36 -6.48
N ASN A 351 -13.99 -1.99 -6.19
CA ASN A 351 -12.80 -2.75 -6.56
C ASN A 351 -12.62 -3.95 -5.62
N ALA A 352 -12.43 -5.13 -6.18
CA ALA A 352 -12.08 -6.33 -5.43
C ALA A 352 -10.58 -6.34 -5.11
N ALA A 353 -10.19 -6.86 -3.94
CA ALA A 353 -8.81 -7.03 -3.53
C ALA A 353 -8.62 -8.28 -2.66
N GLY A 354 -7.43 -8.88 -2.69
CA GLY A 354 -6.97 -9.94 -1.81
C GLY A 354 -7.90 -11.14 -1.73
N PRO A 355 -8.17 -11.86 -2.83
CA PRO A 355 -9.04 -13.01 -2.83
C PRO A 355 -8.47 -14.17 -1.99
N LEU A 356 -9.35 -14.88 -1.28
CA LEU A 356 -9.04 -16.10 -0.53
C LEU A 356 -10.15 -17.13 -0.76
N TRP A 357 -9.79 -18.31 -1.22
CA TRP A 357 -10.74 -19.40 -1.36
C TRP A 357 -11.19 -19.97 0.00
N ASP A 358 -12.45 -20.34 0.08
CA ASP A 358 -12.93 -21.28 1.08
C ASP A 358 -12.55 -22.72 0.66
N GLU A 359 -12.38 -23.63 1.62
CA GLU A 359 -12.08 -25.04 1.38
C GLU A 359 -13.12 -25.76 0.50
N ASP A 360 -14.34 -25.19 0.37
CA ASP A 360 -15.41 -25.71 -0.48
C ASP A 360 -15.14 -25.56 -1.98
N SER A 361 -14.07 -24.87 -2.40
CA SER A 361 -13.72 -24.55 -3.80
C SER A 361 -14.85 -23.87 -4.58
N ARG A 362 -15.79 -23.23 -3.90
CA ARG A 362 -16.95 -22.53 -4.47
C ARG A 362 -17.11 -21.09 -3.97
N SER A 363 -16.59 -20.81 -2.79
CA SER A 363 -16.71 -19.52 -2.13
C SER A 363 -15.36 -18.82 -2.11
N ILE A 364 -15.35 -17.52 -2.38
CA ILE A 364 -14.17 -16.67 -2.35
C ILE A 364 -14.44 -15.48 -1.40
N TYR A 365 -13.59 -15.30 -0.40
CA TYR A 365 -13.59 -14.10 0.43
C TYR A 365 -12.63 -13.08 -0.18
N PHE A 366 -13.01 -11.82 -0.14
CA PHE A 366 -12.20 -10.72 -0.63
C PHE A 366 -12.54 -9.43 0.12
N ASN A 367 -11.70 -8.42 0.06
CA ASN A 367 -12.03 -7.12 0.59
C ASN A 367 -12.31 -6.10 -0.51
N ALA A 368 -13.02 -5.05 -0.13
CA ALA A 368 -13.25 -3.90 -0.99
C ALA A 368 -13.43 -2.62 -0.16
N LEU A 369 -12.87 -1.51 -0.65
CA LEU A 369 -13.19 -0.18 -0.15
C LEU A 369 -14.58 0.20 -0.64
N ALA A 370 -15.50 0.34 0.30
CA ALA A 370 -16.90 0.63 0.02
C ALA A 370 -17.41 1.74 0.96
N GLU A 371 -17.78 2.88 0.37
CA GLU A 371 -18.37 4.01 1.09
C GLU A 371 -17.50 4.57 2.24
N GLY A 372 -16.17 4.54 2.03
CA GLY A 372 -15.17 5.12 2.95
C GLY A 372 -14.61 4.18 4.00
N VAL A 373 -15.00 2.89 4.01
CA VAL A 373 -14.41 1.85 4.87
C VAL A 373 -14.09 0.59 4.07
N GLN A 374 -13.04 -0.11 4.44
CA GLN A 374 -12.68 -1.38 3.80
C GLN A 374 -13.38 -2.54 4.50
N GLY A 375 -14.29 -3.21 3.79
CA GLY A 375 -15.06 -4.33 4.30
C GLY A 375 -14.65 -5.67 3.69
N VAL A 376 -15.00 -6.77 4.36
CA VAL A 376 -14.89 -8.14 3.85
C VAL A 376 -16.18 -8.55 3.16
N PHE A 377 -16.05 -9.15 1.98
CA PHE A 377 -17.12 -9.65 1.14
C PHE A 377 -16.90 -11.13 0.82
N LYS A 378 -17.97 -11.78 0.41
CA LYS A 378 -17.96 -13.14 -0.10
C LYS A 378 -18.61 -13.17 -1.47
N ALA A 379 -17.91 -13.77 -2.45
CA ALA A 379 -18.49 -14.16 -3.73
C ALA A 379 -18.61 -15.68 -3.80
N ASP A 380 -19.61 -16.20 -4.51
CA ASP A 380 -19.58 -17.58 -4.96
C ASP A 380 -19.10 -17.66 -6.42
N ILE A 381 -18.80 -18.89 -6.87
CA ILE A 381 -18.28 -19.12 -8.22
C ILE A 381 -19.30 -18.78 -9.33
N ASP A 382 -20.55 -18.54 -8.97
CA ASP A 382 -21.64 -18.13 -9.85
C ASP A 382 -21.83 -16.59 -9.88
N GLY A 383 -21.02 -15.84 -9.09
CA GLY A 383 -20.99 -14.37 -9.06
C GLY A 383 -21.97 -13.73 -8.08
N ASN A 384 -22.57 -14.48 -7.15
CA ASN A 384 -23.41 -13.90 -6.10
C ASN A 384 -22.51 -13.32 -4.99
N ILE A 385 -22.66 -12.02 -4.71
CA ILE A 385 -21.84 -11.30 -3.74
C ILE A 385 -22.66 -10.88 -2.53
N SER A 386 -22.08 -11.06 -1.34
CA SER A 386 -22.61 -10.57 -0.08
C SER A 386 -21.51 -9.89 0.75
N ARG A 387 -21.86 -8.83 1.47
CA ARG A 387 -20.98 -8.20 2.44
C ARG A 387 -21.04 -8.97 3.77
N ILE A 388 -19.89 -9.25 4.36
CA ILE A 388 -19.75 -9.93 5.65
C ILE A 388 -19.70 -8.91 6.79
N THR A 389 -18.75 -7.96 6.75
CA THR A 389 -18.58 -6.98 7.82
C THR A 389 -19.55 -5.81 7.70
N SER A 390 -20.03 -5.28 8.84
CA SER A 390 -20.95 -4.15 8.85
C SER A 390 -20.30 -2.84 8.38
N PRO A 391 -20.97 -2.04 7.52
CA PRO A 391 -20.49 -0.72 7.15
C PRO A 391 -20.51 0.30 8.32
N ASP A 392 -21.26 0.00 9.38
CA ASP A 392 -21.37 0.88 10.55
C ASP A 392 -20.15 0.74 11.50
N VAL A 393 -19.28 -0.26 11.26
CA VAL A 393 -18.01 -0.42 11.96
C VAL A 393 -16.95 0.37 11.19
N TRP A 394 -16.50 1.47 11.76
CA TRP A 394 -15.48 2.34 11.15
C TRP A 394 -14.08 1.78 11.38
N CYS A 395 -13.80 0.68 10.68
CA CYS A 395 -12.50 0.03 10.62
C CYS A 395 -12.23 -0.41 9.19
N ASP A 396 -10.97 -0.44 8.82
CA ASP A 396 -10.52 -1.07 7.59
C ASP A 396 -10.06 -2.49 7.91
N TYR A 397 -10.66 -3.47 7.24
CA TYR A 397 -10.28 -4.88 7.32
C TYR A 397 -9.40 -5.24 6.14
N ASP A 398 -8.23 -5.80 6.42
CA ASP A 398 -7.44 -6.44 5.38
C ASP A 398 -8.10 -7.75 4.93
N SER A 399 -7.65 -8.27 3.80
CA SER A 399 -8.14 -9.56 3.31
C SER A 399 -7.93 -10.65 4.34
N PRO A 400 -8.92 -11.54 4.51
CA PRO A 400 -8.73 -12.70 5.37
C PRO A 400 -7.52 -13.53 4.91
N PHE A 401 -6.69 -13.95 5.85
CA PHE A 401 -5.54 -14.81 5.58
C PHE A 401 -5.81 -16.29 5.89
N ALA A 402 -6.93 -16.59 6.54
CA ALA A 402 -7.36 -17.97 6.80
C ALA A 402 -8.87 -18.08 7.05
N VAL A 403 -9.40 -19.25 6.78
CA VAL A 403 -10.78 -19.66 7.07
C VAL A 403 -10.74 -20.82 8.06
N LEU A 404 -11.48 -20.73 9.16
CA LEU A 404 -11.66 -21.81 10.12
C LEU A 404 -13.10 -22.33 10.06
N LYS A 405 -13.25 -23.65 10.05
CA LYS A 405 -14.57 -24.32 10.05
C LYS A 405 -14.79 -25.08 11.36
N ASP A 406 -15.97 -24.90 11.95
CA ASP A 406 -16.45 -25.69 13.06
C ASP A 406 -17.92 -26.07 12.81
N GLY A 407 -18.12 -27.25 12.21
CA GLY A 407 -19.41 -27.67 11.67
C GLY A 407 -19.91 -26.68 10.61
N ASP A 408 -21.09 -26.10 10.81
CA ASP A 408 -21.68 -25.10 9.91
C ASP A 408 -21.19 -23.66 10.18
N ASN A 409 -20.33 -23.47 11.16
CA ASN A 409 -19.79 -22.16 11.51
C ASN A 409 -18.49 -21.88 10.73
N THR A 410 -18.39 -20.68 10.19
CA THR A 410 -17.20 -20.18 9.52
C THR A 410 -16.64 -19.00 10.30
N THR A 411 -15.36 -19.03 10.60
CA THR A 411 -14.63 -17.90 11.18
C THR A 411 -13.53 -17.49 10.23
N LEU A 412 -13.49 -16.20 9.85
CA LEU A 412 -12.41 -15.63 9.05
C LEU A 412 -11.37 -15.04 10.00
N LEU A 413 -10.11 -15.27 9.72
CA LEU A 413 -9.00 -14.61 10.39
C LEU A 413 -8.45 -13.52 9.46
N ALA A 414 -8.42 -12.30 9.94
CA ALA A 414 -7.97 -11.12 9.21
C ALA A 414 -7.14 -10.18 10.09
N SER A 415 -6.65 -9.10 9.55
CA SER A 415 -6.22 -7.95 10.33
C SER A 415 -7.17 -6.78 10.13
N TRP A 416 -7.17 -5.84 11.06
CA TRP A 416 -7.95 -4.63 10.98
C TRP A 416 -7.22 -3.45 11.62
N CYS A 417 -7.58 -2.24 11.22
CA CYS A 417 -7.13 -1.01 11.85
C CYS A 417 -8.22 0.06 11.78
N SER A 418 -8.00 1.17 12.44
CA SER A 418 -8.80 2.38 12.22
C SER A 418 -7.90 3.62 12.30
N MET A 419 -8.45 4.79 12.04
CA MET A 419 -7.73 6.04 12.30
C MET A 419 -7.34 6.20 13.78
N ASP A 420 -7.95 5.41 14.70
CA ASP A 420 -7.74 5.46 16.14
C ASP A 420 -6.71 4.44 16.66
N PHE A 421 -6.46 3.36 15.92
CA PHE A 421 -5.52 2.31 16.35
C PHE A 421 -4.83 1.64 15.15
N PRO A 422 -3.55 1.22 15.34
CA PRO A 422 -2.80 0.50 14.31
C PRO A 422 -3.29 -0.94 14.14
N THR A 423 -2.73 -1.62 13.15
CA THR A 423 -3.10 -2.99 12.78
C THR A 423 -3.03 -3.97 13.94
N GLU A 424 -4.13 -4.69 14.17
CA GLU A 424 -4.28 -5.81 15.07
C GLU A 424 -4.93 -7.00 14.35
N LEU A 425 -4.76 -8.22 14.86
CA LEU A 425 -5.45 -9.40 14.33
C LEU A 425 -6.88 -9.47 14.84
N VAL A 426 -7.78 -9.96 14.01
CA VAL A 426 -9.21 -10.06 14.27
C VAL A 426 -9.78 -11.37 13.74
N SER A 427 -10.73 -11.95 14.49
CA SER A 427 -11.62 -13.01 14.01
C SER A 427 -12.98 -12.43 13.65
N ILE A 428 -13.55 -12.87 12.53
CA ILE A 428 -14.83 -12.39 12.01
C ILE A 428 -15.75 -13.62 11.88
N ASP A 429 -16.92 -13.56 12.50
CA ASP A 429 -17.94 -14.57 12.27
C ASP A 429 -18.49 -14.44 10.84
N GLY A 430 -18.32 -15.48 10.04
CA GLY A 430 -18.66 -15.46 8.59
C GLY A 430 -20.15 -15.34 8.30
N LYS A 431 -21.03 -15.49 9.28
CA LYS A 431 -22.47 -15.40 9.15
C LYS A 431 -23.03 -14.09 9.69
N SER A 432 -22.62 -13.66 10.88
CA SER A 432 -23.11 -12.43 11.50
C SER A 432 -22.26 -11.21 11.16
N GLY A 433 -21.00 -11.39 10.74
CA GLY A 433 -20.04 -10.32 10.54
C GLY A 433 -19.48 -9.75 11.86
N GLU A 434 -19.84 -10.32 13.00
CA GLU A 434 -19.33 -9.88 14.29
C GLU A 434 -17.82 -10.11 14.38
N SER A 435 -17.09 -9.07 14.79
CA SER A 435 -15.64 -9.06 14.83
C SER A 435 -15.14 -9.08 16.26
N ARG A 436 -14.11 -9.91 16.54
CA ARG A 436 -13.44 -9.99 17.83
C ARG A 436 -11.93 -9.86 17.67
N GLN A 437 -11.35 -8.90 18.34
CA GLN A 437 -9.90 -8.67 18.35
C GLN A 437 -9.16 -9.87 18.95
N ILE A 438 -8.09 -10.31 18.28
CA ILE A 438 -7.23 -11.44 18.67
C ILE A 438 -5.99 -10.93 19.41
N THR A 439 -5.36 -9.84 18.92
CA THR A 439 -4.14 -9.27 19.49
C THR A 439 -4.39 -7.88 20.05
N ASP A 440 -3.56 -7.46 21.01
CA ASP A 440 -3.56 -6.13 21.62
C ASP A 440 -2.11 -5.68 21.83
N GLU A 441 -1.34 -5.67 20.72
CA GLU A 441 0.11 -5.42 20.75
C GLU A 441 0.46 -4.01 21.17
N ASN A 442 -0.41 -3.07 20.83
CA ASN A 442 -0.21 -1.65 21.06
C ASN A 442 -1.08 -1.05 22.19
N GLY A 443 -1.86 -1.87 22.90
CA GLY A 443 -2.76 -1.42 23.96
C GLY A 443 -2.07 -0.69 25.08
N HIS A 444 -0.82 -1.05 25.40
CA HIS A 444 -0.01 -0.37 26.43
C HIS A 444 0.33 1.09 26.08
N ILE A 445 0.36 1.45 24.81
CA ILE A 445 0.52 2.84 24.32
C ILE A 445 -0.85 3.50 24.19
N LEU A 446 -1.80 2.83 23.51
CA LEU A 446 -3.14 3.36 23.24
C LEU A 446 -3.90 3.74 24.51
N SER A 447 -3.78 2.93 25.58
CA SER A 447 -4.43 3.19 26.87
C SER A 447 -3.95 4.46 27.58
N GLN A 448 -2.81 5.01 27.19
CA GLN A 448 -2.28 6.26 27.73
C GLN A 448 -2.76 7.50 26.94
N LEU A 449 -3.37 7.30 25.76
CA LEU A 449 -3.83 8.40 24.90
C LEU A 449 -5.23 8.87 25.30
N ALA A 450 -5.43 10.18 25.29
CA ALA A 450 -6.77 10.74 25.43
C ALA A 450 -7.63 10.34 24.21
N PRO A 451 -8.93 10.05 24.43
CA PRO A 451 -9.85 9.74 23.35
C PRO A 451 -10.06 10.97 22.46
N ASP A 452 -10.14 10.77 21.17
CA ASP A 452 -10.58 11.72 20.17
C ASP A 452 -12.03 11.46 19.75
N THR A 453 -12.55 12.28 18.87
CA THR A 453 -13.89 12.15 18.31
C THR A 453 -13.83 12.33 16.80
N MET A 454 -14.48 11.43 16.09
CA MET A 454 -14.59 11.51 14.63
C MET A 454 -16.05 11.62 14.19
N GLU A 455 -16.27 12.35 13.10
CA GLU A 455 -17.58 12.54 12.48
C GLU A 455 -17.50 12.18 10.99
N ALA A 456 -18.50 11.48 10.48
CA ALA A 456 -18.75 11.32 9.05
C ALA A 456 -19.70 12.44 8.59
N ARG A 457 -19.19 13.44 7.89
CA ARG A 457 -19.97 14.58 7.40
C ARG A 457 -20.19 14.47 5.90
N MET A 458 -21.43 14.66 5.46
CA MET A 458 -21.76 14.71 4.03
C MET A 458 -21.77 16.16 3.56
N VAL A 459 -20.68 16.56 2.89
CA VAL A 459 -20.51 17.90 2.33
C VAL A 459 -21.12 17.95 0.93
N LYS A 460 -21.84 19.03 0.61
CA LYS A 460 -22.34 19.25 -0.75
C LYS A 460 -21.27 19.82 -1.65
N THR A 461 -21.02 19.14 -2.77
CA THR A 461 -20.18 19.65 -3.84
C THR A 461 -20.85 20.79 -4.59
N VAL A 462 -20.11 21.52 -5.43
CA VAL A 462 -20.66 22.66 -6.21
C VAL A 462 -21.73 22.23 -7.22
N ASP A 463 -21.76 20.98 -7.64
CA ASP A 463 -22.77 20.38 -8.51
C ASP A 463 -23.84 19.59 -7.72
N GLY A 464 -23.88 19.75 -6.38
CA GLY A 464 -24.93 19.26 -5.50
C GLY A 464 -24.85 17.79 -5.09
N LYS A 465 -23.75 17.11 -5.40
CA LYS A 465 -23.51 15.72 -4.98
C LYS A 465 -23.13 15.65 -3.50
N ASP A 466 -23.33 14.51 -2.87
CA ASP A 466 -22.89 14.23 -1.51
C ASP A 466 -21.45 13.70 -1.52
N MET A 467 -20.58 14.33 -0.73
CA MET A 467 -19.17 13.95 -0.57
C MET A 467 -18.90 13.61 0.89
N LEU A 468 -18.56 12.36 1.16
CA LEU A 468 -18.12 11.94 2.50
C LEU A 468 -16.85 12.71 2.88
N THR A 469 -16.90 13.38 4.01
CA THR A 469 -15.78 14.09 4.62
C THR A 469 -15.63 13.61 6.05
N TRP A 470 -14.54 12.91 6.35
CA TRP A 470 -14.20 12.58 7.73
C TRP A 470 -13.72 13.84 8.44
N VAL A 471 -14.15 14.06 9.67
CA VAL A 471 -13.69 15.16 10.51
C VAL A 471 -13.25 14.60 11.85
N MET A 472 -11.97 14.75 12.16
CA MET A 472 -11.41 14.31 13.45
C MET A 472 -11.16 15.54 14.33
N TYR A 473 -11.69 15.49 15.53
CA TYR A 473 -11.59 16.57 16.51
C TYR A 473 -10.46 16.31 17.51
N PRO A 474 -9.81 17.39 18.02
CA PRO A 474 -8.80 17.23 19.06
C PRO A 474 -9.36 16.59 20.33
N PRO A 475 -8.55 15.88 21.10
CA PRO A 475 -8.96 15.35 22.38
C PRO A 475 -9.57 16.42 23.28
N GLN A 476 -10.66 16.08 24.00
CA GLN A 476 -11.41 17.01 24.84
C GLN A 476 -11.99 18.23 24.06
N PHE A 477 -12.40 18.01 22.82
CA PHE A 477 -13.00 19.03 21.97
C PHE A 477 -14.18 19.73 22.66
N ASP A 478 -14.19 21.06 22.60
CA ASP A 478 -15.21 21.95 23.17
C ASP A 478 -15.66 22.93 22.11
N SER A 479 -16.86 22.76 21.58
CA SER A 479 -17.41 23.58 20.48
C SER A 479 -17.58 25.07 20.80
N THR A 480 -17.35 25.47 22.07
CA THR A 480 -17.35 26.88 22.47
C THR A 480 -15.99 27.57 22.30
N LYS A 481 -14.94 26.79 21.99
CA LYS A 481 -13.58 27.26 21.73
C LYS A 481 -13.31 27.29 20.24
N VAL A 482 -12.30 28.06 19.86
CA VAL A 482 -11.86 28.16 18.45
C VAL A 482 -10.59 27.34 18.28
N TYR A 483 -10.56 26.51 17.25
CA TYR A 483 -9.44 25.63 16.92
C TYR A 483 -8.88 25.94 15.54
N PRO A 484 -7.55 25.83 15.33
CA PRO A 484 -7.00 25.76 13.99
C PRO A 484 -7.38 24.46 13.32
N SER A 485 -7.37 24.41 12.00
CA SER A 485 -7.77 23.24 11.25
C SER A 485 -6.81 22.92 10.10
N ILE A 486 -6.82 21.66 9.67
CA ILE A 486 -6.04 21.14 8.55
C ILE A 486 -6.98 20.46 7.58
N LEU A 487 -7.03 20.94 6.33
CA LEU A 487 -7.67 20.22 5.25
C LEU A 487 -6.63 19.32 4.57
N ILE A 488 -6.94 18.04 4.47
CA ILE A 488 -6.07 17.04 3.84
C ILE A 488 -6.42 16.96 2.35
N CYS A 489 -5.42 17.27 1.51
CA CYS A 489 -5.47 17.01 0.08
C CYS A 489 -4.93 15.61 -0.18
N LEU A 490 -5.81 14.72 -0.62
CA LEU A 490 -5.50 13.32 -0.85
C LEU A 490 -4.58 13.15 -2.07
N GLY A 491 -3.54 12.31 -1.92
CA GLY A 491 -2.69 11.83 -3.00
C GLY A 491 -3.39 10.81 -3.92
N GLY A 492 -2.66 10.24 -4.82
CA GLY A 492 -3.15 9.31 -5.82
C GLY A 492 -2.85 9.85 -7.23
N PRO A 493 -3.80 10.41 -8.00
CA PRO A 493 -5.05 11.10 -7.62
C PRO A 493 -6.21 10.21 -7.23
N GLN A 494 -6.25 8.98 -7.69
CA GLN A 494 -7.30 8.05 -7.35
C GLN A 494 -6.90 7.28 -6.06
N GLY A 495 -7.62 7.55 -4.99
CA GLY A 495 -7.37 6.96 -3.67
C GLY A 495 -8.56 7.22 -2.75
N THR A 496 -8.51 6.76 -1.51
CA THR A 496 -9.57 6.95 -0.51
C THR A 496 -8.98 7.35 0.83
N LEU A 497 -9.56 8.36 1.47
CA LEU A 497 -9.39 8.61 2.89
C LEU A 497 -10.36 7.67 3.64
N SER A 498 -9.85 6.48 3.94
CA SER A 498 -10.57 5.43 4.66
C SER A 498 -10.23 5.45 6.15
N GLN A 499 -10.55 4.40 6.86
CA GLN A 499 -10.21 4.25 8.28
C GLN A 499 -8.79 3.73 8.52
N SER A 500 -7.90 3.80 7.52
CA SER A 500 -6.54 3.27 7.62
C SER A 500 -5.68 4.02 8.62
N TRP A 501 -4.87 3.27 9.39
CA TRP A 501 -3.83 3.83 10.24
C TRP A 501 -2.57 4.13 9.42
N SER A 502 -2.07 5.35 9.52
CA SER A 502 -0.84 5.74 8.85
C SER A 502 0.27 6.07 9.84
N TYR A 503 1.49 5.59 9.59
CA TYR A 503 2.69 5.97 10.34
C TYR A 503 3.39 7.22 9.77
N ARG A 504 2.86 7.78 8.69
CA ARG A 504 3.37 8.99 8.03
C ARG A 504 2.38 10.15 8.17
N TRP A 505 1.19 10.02 7.62
CA TRP A 505 0.10 11.00 7.67
C TRP A 505 -0.94 10.52 8.69
N ASN A 506 -0.61 10.65 9.98
CA ASN A 506 -1.49 10.16 11.05
C ASN A 506 -2.43 11.27 11.52
N TYR A 507 -3.71 11.10 11.26
CA TYR A 507 -4.73 12.12 11.56
C TYR A 507 -4.99 12.26 13.05
N ARG A 508 -4.91 11.16 13.81
CA ARG A 508 -4.98 11.18 15.25
C ARG A 508 -3.83 11.99 15.88
N LEU A 509 -2.63 11.84 15.37
CA LEU A 509 -1.49 12.68 15.78
C LEU A 509 -1.75 14.16 15.48
N MET A 510 -2.30 14.49 14.29
CA MET A 510 -2.62 15.87 13.92
C MET A 510 -3.69 16.45 14.85
N ALA A 511 -4.75 15.69 15.15
CA ALA A 511 -5.79 16.09 16.09
C ALA A 511 -5.22 16.28 17.51
N ALA A 512 -4.34 15.41 17.97
CA ALA A 512 -3.68 15.50 19.28
C ALA A 512 -2.80 16.77 19.43
N GLN A 513 -2.34 17.37 18.30
CA GLN A 513 -1.66 18.67 18.33
C GLN A 513 -2.64 19.86 18.47
N GLY A 514 -3.95 19.61 18.55
CA GLY A 514 -4.98 20.61 18.77
C GLY A 514 -5.63 21.14 17.49
N TYR A 515 -5.54 20.42 16.39
CA TYR A 515 -6.15 20.76 15.09
C TYR A 515 -7.43 19.98 14.85
N VAL A 516 -8.44 20.61 14.26
CA VAL A 516 -9.54 19.88 13.62
C VAL A 516 -9.05 19.42 12.25
N VAL A 517 -9.08 18.11 11.99
CA VAL A 517 -8.58 17.52 10.74
C VAL A 517 -9.75 17.22 9.83
N VAL A 518 -9.73 17.78 8.62
CA VAL A 518 -10.81 17.69 7.62
C VAL A 518 -10.32 16.86 6.44
N MET A 519 -10.96 15.75 6.16
CA MET A 519 -10.53 14.71 5.24
C MET A 519 -11.60 14.42 4.19
N PRO A 520 -11.72 15.26 3.13
CA PRO A 520 -12.75 15.10 2.11
C PRO A 520 -12.41 13.98 1.12
N ASN A 521 -13.35 13.08 0.88
CA ASN A 521 -13.31 12.08 -0.18
C ASN A 521 -13.84 12.68 -1.49
N ARG A 522 -13.06 13.62 -2.03
CA ARG A 522 -13.39 14.34 -3.27
C ARG A 522 -13.51 13.39 -4.46
N ARG A 523 -14.08 13.84 -5.58
CA ARG A 523 -14.07 13.03 -6.81
C ARG A 523 -12.66 12.60 -7.21
N GLY A 524 -12.54 11.41 -7.79
CA GLY A 524 -11.30 10.67 -7.91
C GLY A 524 -11.11 9.61 -6.81
N THR A 525 -11.99 9.58 -5.79
CA THR A 525 -11.94 8.57 -4.71
C THR A 525 -12.53 7.26 -5.18
N THR A 526 -11.84 6.14 -4.92
CA THR A 526 -12.20 4.82 -5.43
C THR A 526 -13.36 4.15 -4.70
N ALA A 527 -13.63 4.51 -3.44
CA ALA A 527 -14.63 3.86 -2.58
C ALA A 527 -16.10 4.17 -2.94
N PHE A 528 -16.38 5.02 -3.93
CA PHE A 528 -17.73 5.44 -4.28
C PHE A 528 -18.16 4.98 -5.70
N GLY A 529 -17.38 4.07 -6.28
CA GLY A 529 -17.60 3.50 -7.61
C GLY A 529 -16.81 4.20 -8.71
N GLN A 530 -16.75 3.56 -9.87
CA GLN A 530 -15.90 3.98 -10.98
C GLN A 530 -16.29 5.35 -11.53
N ASP A 531 -17.57 5.67 -11.62
CA ASP A 531 -18.07 6.97 -12.09
C ASP A 531 -17.56 8.15 -11.25
N TRP A 532 -17.41 7.97 -9.92
CA TRP A 532 -16.84 8.99 -9.03
C TRP A 532 -15.32 9.07 -9.17
N CYS A 533 -14.67 7.92 -9.32
CA CYS A 533 -13.23 7.79 -9.48
C CYS A 533 -12.74 8.46 -10.78
N GLU A 534 -13.38 8.18 -11.91
CA GLU A 534 -12.96 8.63 -13.24
C GLU A 534 -13.09 10.15 -13.46
N GLN A 535 -13.91 10.84 -12.69
CA GLN A 535 -14.14 12.29 -12.88
C GLN A 535 -12.90 13.16 -12.68
N ILE A 536 -11.82 12.62 -12.12
CA ILE A 536 -10.57 13.37 -11.95
C ILE A 536 -9.65 13.24 -13.16
N SER A 537 -9.72 12.15 -13.92
CA SER A 537 -8.86 11.93 -15.08
C SER A 537 -9.09 12.97 -16.17
N GLY A 538 -8.04 13.63 -16.62
CA GLY A 538 -8.11 14.74 -17.57
C GLY A 538 -8.62 16.07 -17.01
N ASP A 539 -8.86 16.16 -15.69
CA ASP A 539 -9.38 17.38 -15.05
C ASP A 539 -8.82 17.63 -13.64
N TYR A 540 -7.51 17.53 -13.46
CA TYR A 540 -6.84 17.71 -12.15
C TYR A 540 -7.09 19.07 -11.50
N SER A 541 -7.27 20.13 -12.29
CA SER A 541 -7.53 21.50 -11.85
C SER A 541 -9.01 21.87 -11.74
N GLY A 542 -9.92 20.92 -11.96
CA GLY A 542 -11.35 21.19 -12.11
C GLY A 542 -12.18 20.96 -10.86
N LEU A 543 -13.22 20.13 -11.00
CA LEU A 543 -14.23 19.93 -9.96
C LEU A 543 -13.67 19.34 -8.66
N ASN A 544 -12.63 18.54 -8.70
CA ASN A 544 -11.95 18.01 -7.52
C ASN A 544 -11.32 19.12 -6.64
N ILE A 545 -10.81 20.19 -7.25
CA ILE A 545 -10.33 21.37 -6.51
C ILE A 545 -11.52 22.10 -5.87
N GLN A 546 -12.65 22.19 -6.57
CA GLN A 546 -13.87 22.78 -6.01
C GLN A 546 -14.44 21.95 -4.84
N ASP A 547 -14.27 20.64 -4.86
CA ASP A 547 -14.65 19.75 -3.76
C ASP A 547 -13.85 20.07 -2.48
N TYR A 548 -12.52 20.26 -2.59
CA TYR A 548 -11.69 20.72 -1.46
C TYR A 548 -12.17 22.08 -0.92
N LEU A 549 -12.43 23.03 -1.82
CA LEU A 549 -12.92 24.36 -1.42
C LEU A 549 -14.32 24.30 -0.79
N ALA A 550 -15.19 23.40 -1.26
CA ALA A 550 -16.52 23.18 -0.67
C ALA A 550 -16.40 22.66 0.77
N ALA A 551 -15.56 21.65 1.00
CA ALA A 551 -15.29 21.13 2.34
C ALA A 551 -14.68 22.21 3.26
N ALA A 552 -13.71 22.98 2.77
CA ALA A 552 -13.10 24.05 3.54
C ALA A 552 -14.12 25.13 3.93
N ARG A 553 -14.97 25.57 2.99
CA ARG A 553 -15.99 26.60 3.25
C ARG A 553 -17.04 26.12 4.24
N GLU A 554 -17.50 24.87 4.13
CA GLU A 554 -18.48 24.31 5.06
C GLU A 554 -17.93 24.24 6.48
N LEU A 555 -16.70 23.75 6.65
CA LEU A 555 -16.09 23.67 7.97
C LEU A 555 -15.76 25.06 8.54
N LYS A 556 -15.29 26.01 7.71
CA LYS A 556 -15.03 27.39 8.15
C LYS A 556 -16.30 28.16 8.57
N ALA A 557 -17.48 27.69 8.19
CA ALA A 557 -18.76 28.27 8.68
C ALA A 557 -19.08 27.84 10.13
N GLU A 558 -18.41 26.83 10.66
CA GLU A 558 -18.56 26.41 12.04
C GLU A 558 -17.88 27.41 13.00
N PRO A 559 -18.56 27.81 14.10
CA PRO A 559 -18.05 28.85 15.01
C PRO A 559 -16.76 28.46 15.74
N TYR A 560 -16.44 27.17 15.78
CA TYR A 560 -15.24 26.64 16.42
C TYR A 560 -14.04 26.50 15.47
N ILE A 561 -14.17 26.81 14.20
CA ILE A 561 -13.04 26.78 13.24
C ILE A 561 -12.44 28.18 13.10
N GLY A 562 -11.15 28.26 13.38
CA GLY A 562 -10.32 29.45 13.17
C GLY A 562 -9.57 29.43 11.86
N LYS A 563 -8.26 29.61 11.92
CA LYS A 563 -7.39 29.52 10.75
C LYS A 563 -7.32 28.07 10.22
N MET A 564 -7.12 27.94 8.91
CA MET A 564 -7.09 26.66 8.23
C MET A 564 -5.86 26.55 7.33
N ALA A 565 -5.14 25.42 7.46
CA ALA A 565 -4.10 25.02 6.53
C ALA A 565 -4.64 24.03 5.49
N ALA A 566 -4.03 23.96 4.31
CA ALA A 566 -4.19 22.82 3.41
C ALA A 566 -2.86 22.08 3.26
N CYS A 567 -2.90 20.77 3.43
CA CYS A 567 -1.71 19.90 3.42
C CYS A 567 -1.95 18.68 2.53
N GLY A 568 -0.93 18.28 1.76
CA GLY A 568 -1.05 17.09 0.92
C GLY A 568 0.28 16.60 0.38
N ALA A 569 0.28 15.34 -0.06
CA ALA A 569 1.44 14.69 -0.66
C ALA A 569 1.11 14.15 -2.04
N SER A 570 2.14 14.04 -2.92
CA SER A 570 1.99 13.48 -4.25
C SER A 570 1.00 14.33 -5.09
N TYR A 571 -0.01 13.73 -5.68
CA TYR A 571 -1.12 14.49 -6.26
C TYR A 571 -1.77 15.44 -5.24
N GLY A 572 -1.80 15.10 -3.95
CA GLY A 572 -2.24 16.03 -2.90
C GLY A 572 -1.34 17.25 -2.78
N GLY A 573 -0.03 17.09 -3.02
CA GLY A 573 0.94 18.19 -3.15
C GLY A 573 0.69 19.06 -4.38
N TYR A 574 0.33 18.46 -5.52
CA TYR A 574 -0.20 19.19 -6.69
C TYR A 574 -1.41 20.05 -6.30
N SER A 575 -2.38 19.42 -5.62
CA SER A 575 -3.61 20.13 -5.19
C SER A 575 -3.28 21.32 -4.30
N VAL A 576 -2.31 21.19 -3.39
CA VAL A 576 -1.84 22.29 -2.53
C VAL A 576 -1.19 23.40 -3.36
N TYR A 577 -0.30 23.08 -4.30
CA TYR A 577 0.30 24.09 -5.18
C TYR A 577 -0.73 24.78 -6.06
N TYR A 578 -1.72 24.05 -6.57
CA TYR A 578 -2.80 24.64 -7.36
C TYR A 578 -3.71 25.53 -6.51
N LEU A 579 -4.12 25.05 -5.32
CA LEU A 579 -4.91 25.82 -4.36
C LEU A 579 -4.23 27.12 -3.96
N ALA A 580 -2.90 27.16 -3.82
CA ALA A 580 -2.15 28.36 -3.49
C ALA A 580 -2.40 29.52 -4.46
N GLY A 581 -2.80 29.21 -5.71
CA GLY A 581 -3.16 30.23 -6.73
C GLY A 581 -4.64 30.52 -6.87
N VAL A 582 -5.55 29.74 -6.24
CA VAL A 582 -7.01 29.84 -6.50
C VAL A 582 -7.89 29.84 -5.25
N HIS A 583 -7.33 29.81 -4.03
CA HIS A 583 -8.07 29.59 -2.78
C HIS A 583 -8.84 30.82 -2.25
N GLU A 584 -8.67 32.00 -2.85
CA GLU A 584 -9.39 33.23 -2.47
C GLU A 584 -9.33 33.53 -0.95
N ASN A 585 -8.16 33.42 -0.35
CA ASN A 585 -7.90 33.57 1.10
C ASN A 585 -8.63 32.56 2.00
N THR A 586 -8.97 31.39 1.49
CA THR A 586 -9.59 30.33 2.29
C THR A 586 -8.58 29.72 3.27
N PHE A 587 -7.31 29.58 2.88
CA PHE A 587 -6.26 28.97 3.68
C PHE A 587 -5.25 30.00 4.18
N ASP A 588 -4.71 29.75 5.37
CA ASP A 588 -3.74 30.61 6.06
C ASP A 588 -2.29 30.15 5.87
N CYS A 589 -2.08 28.87 5.55
CA CYS A 589 -0.79 28.33 5.09
C CYS A 589 -0.97 27.01 4.34
N PHE A 590 0.11 26.59 3.69
CA PHE A 590 0.19 25.39 2.88
C PHE A 590 1.37 24.52 3.26
N ILE A 591 1.21 23.17 3.12
CA ILE A 591 2.30 22.19 3.16
C ILE A 591 2.14 21.23 1.99
N ALA A 592 3.09 21.25 1.06
CA ALA A 592 3.17 20.34 -0.08
C ALA A 592 4.35 19.40 0.05
N HIS A 593 4.09 18.11 0.08
CA HIS A 593 5.10 17.06 0.13
C HIS A 593 5.13 16.31 -1.20
N ALA A 594 6.31 16.20 -1.83
CA ALA A 594 6.51 15.50 -3.09
C ALA A 594 5.41 15.81 -4.13
N GLY A 595 5.07 17.11 -4.29
CA GLY A 595 3.96 17.55 -5.12
C GLY A 595 4.38 17.87 -6.55
N ILE A 596 3.48 17.65 -7.51
CA ILE A 596 3.67 18.06 -8.90
C ILE A 596 3.47 19.57 -8.99
N PHE A 597 4.47 20.30 -9.45
CA PHE A 597 4.43 21.75 -9.63
C PHE A 597 4.26 22.15 -11.11
N ASP A 598 4.96 21.44 -12.01
CA ASP A 598 4.84 21.65 -13.44
C ASP A 598 4.61 20.32 -14.16
N GLU A 599 3.45 20.20 -14.77
CA GLU A 599 2.99 18.98 -15.41
C GLU A 599 3.79 18.59 -16.66
N LYS A 600 4.39 19.56 -17.38
CA LYS A 600 5.21 19.24 -18.57
C LYS A 600 6.52 18.58 -18.15
N TYR A 601 7.15 19.09 -17.09
CA TYR A 601 8.34 18.46 -16.55
C TYR A 601 8.00 17.10 -15.93
N MET A 602 6.89 17.01 -15.17
CA MET A 602 6.41 15.75 -14.61
C MET A 602 6.31 14.66 -15.68
N TYR A 603 5.69 14.94 -16.82
CA TYR A 603 5.55 13.98 -17.91
C TYR A 603 6.91 13.47 -18.43
N GLY A 604 7.90 14.34 -18.54
CA GLY A 604 9.23 13.99 -19.07
C GLY A 604 10.19 13.38 -18.06
N GLU A 605 9.88 13.45 -16.77
CA GLU A 605 10.78 13.11 -15.68
C GLU A 605 10.33 11.90 -14.85
N THR A 606 9.01 11.63 -14.76
CA THR A 606 8.47 10.49 -13.99
C THR A 606 8.90 9.16 -14.60
N GLU A 607 9.10 8.17 -13.76
CA GLU A 607 9.29 6.79 -14.22
C GLU A 607 7.98 6.12 -14.67
N GLU A 608 6.81 6.62 -14.21
CA GLU A 608 5.48 6.09 -14.56
C GLU A 608 4.80 6.89 -15.67
N MET A 609 5.31 6.79 -16.89
CA MET A 609 4.81 7.55 -18.04
C MET A 609 3.40 7.12 -18.47
N TRP A 610 3.02 5.84 -18.27
CA TRP A 610 1.66 5.34 -18.55
C TRP A 610 0.61 6.14 -17.80
N PHE A 611 0.85 6.43 -16.52
CA PHE A 611 -0.02 7.19 -15.65
C PHE A 611 -0.30 8.60 -16.20
N CYS A 612 0.77 9.38 -16.43
CA CYS A 612 0.64 10.73 -16.98
C CYS A 612 0.02 10.72 -18.37
N ASN A 613 0.39 9.74 -19.20
CA ASN A 613 -0.13 9.64 -20.56
C ASN A 613 -1.65 9.41 -20.59
N TRP A 614 -2.14 8.54 -19.72
CA TRP A 614 -3.56 8.24 -19.61
C TRP A 614 -4.32 9.39 -18.95
N ASP A 615 -3.94 9.77 -17.74
CA ASP A 615 -4.71 10.72 -16.94
C ASP A 615 -4.74 12.14 -17.54
N ASN A 616 -3.65 12.61 -18.16
CA ASN A 616 -3.63 13.95 -18.77
C ASN A 616 -4.48 14.04 -20.03
N GLY A 617 -4.63 12.95 -20.76
CA GLY A 617 -5.46 12.87 -21.96
C GLY A 617 -6.96 12.74 -21.67
N GLY A 618 -7.32 12.19 -20.52
CA GLY A 618 -8.70 11.86 -20.14
C GLY A 618 -9.29 10.69 -20.91
N LEU A 619 -10.43 10.20 -20.45
CA LEU A 619 -11.05 8.96 -20.95
C LEU A 619 -11.86 9.11 -22.24
N GLU A 620 -12.50 10.27 -22.45
CA GLU A 620 -13.49 10.45 -23.54
C GLU A 620 -12.90 10.48 -24.94
N GLU A 621 -11.61 10.75 -25.07
CA GLU A 621 -10.94 10.85 -26.37
C GLU A 621 -10.15 9.59 -26.74
N TYR A 622 -10.20 8.57 -25.89
CA TYR A 622 -9.59 7.28 -26.12
C TYR A 622 -10.63 6.25 -26.53
N SER A 623 -10.59 5.84 -27.78
CA SER A 623 -11.19 4.58 -28.19
C SER A 623 -10.15 3.47 -28.02
N TYR A 624 -9.99 2.95 -26.82
CA TYR A 624 -9.20 1.74 -26.62
C TYR A 624 -9.99 0.54 -27.14
N THR A 625 -9.43 -0.17 -28.10
CA THR A 625 -9.94 -1.48 -28.51
C THR A 625 -8.92 -2.52 -28.09
N PRO A 626 -9.24 -3.40 -27.13
CA PRO A 626 -8.35 -4.46 -26.68
C PRO A 626 -7.77 -5.24 -27.87
N GLY A 627 -6.45 -5.44 -27.89
CA GLY A 627 -5.76 -6.18 -28.94
C GLY A 627 -5.46 -5.41 -30.23
N GLN A 628 -5.83 -4.15 -30.35
CA GLN A 628 -5.38 -3.28 -31.46
C GLN A 628 -4.10 -2.55 -31.08
N MET A 629 -2.99 -3.16 -31.42
CA MET A 629 -1.68 -2.50 -31.39
C MET A 629 -1.56 -1.60 -32.62
N GLY A 630 -1.37 -0.31 -32.42
CA GLY A 630 -1.01 0.59 -33.52
C GLY A 630 0.38 0.25 -34.06
N PRO A 631 0.68 0.61 -35.32
CA PRO A 631 2.00 0.39 -35.88
C PRO A 631 3.07 1.16 -35.11
N ALA A 632 4.12 0.45 -34.69
CA ALA A 632 5.26 1.07 -34.03
C ALA A 632 5.85 2.16 -34.93
N GLY A 633 5.92 3.39 -34.42
CA GLY A 633 6.58 4.51 -35.12
C GLY A 633 5.66 5.52 -35.80
N ASP A 634 4.34 5.46 -35.62
CA ASP A 634 3.42 6.51 -36.12
C ASP A 634 3.48 7.81 -35.29
N GLY A 635 4.24 7.82 -34.17
CA GLY A 635 4.39 8.95 -33.26
C GLY A 635 3.15 9.26 -32.42
N LYS A 636 2.09 8.47 -32.57
CA LYS A 636 0.81 8.62 -31.87
C LYS A 636 0.46 7.44 -30.99
N THR A 637 1.08 6.30 -31.23
CA THR A 637 0.85 5.07 -30.49
C THR A 637 2.14 4.47 -29.95
N PHE A 638 2.10 3.99 -28.72
CA PHE A 638 3.15 3.17 -28.10
C PHE A 638 2.49 1.92 -27.51
N GLY A 639 3.00 0.73 -27.85
CA GLY A 639 2.47 -0.51 -27.34
C GLY A 639 0.96 -0.69 -27.54
N GLY A 640 0.34 -0.01 -28.52
CA GLY A 640 -1.10 -0.04 -28.78
C GLY A 640 -1.91 1.08 -28.12
N MET A 641 -1.28 1.97 -27.38
CA MET A 641 -1.95 3.13 -26.76
C MET A 641 -1.82 4.39 -27.59
N VAL A 642 -2.89 5.16 -27.67
CA VAL A 642 -2.85 6.51 -28.24
C VAL A 642 -2.22 7.45 -27.21
N GLN A 643 -1.16 8.19 -27.61
CA GLN A 643 -0.49 9.16 -26.73
C GLN A 643 -1.29 10.45 -26.58
N GLY A 644 -2.48 10.38 -25.99
CA GLY A 644 -3.32 11.56 -25.80
C GLY A 644 -2.81 12.52 -24.74
N GLY A 645 -2.13 12.00 -23.72
CA GLY A 645 -1.71 12.78 -22.56
C GLY A 645 -0.36 13.50 -22.69
N SER A 646 0.39 13.35 -23.76
CA SER A 646 1.71 13.99 -23.90
C SER A 646 1.61 15.53 -24.08
N PRO A 647 2.63 16.30 -23.63
CA PRO A 647 2.67 17.76 -23.80
C PRO A 647 2.63 18.25 -25.24
N TRP A 648 3.02 17.42 -26.21
CA TRP A 648 3.00 17.70 -27.64
C TRP A 648 1.79 17.10 -28.36
N SER A 649 0.84 16.53 -27.62
CA SER A 649 -0.40 15.99 -28.17
C SER A 649 -1.32 17.10 -28.70
N ASP A 650 -2.10 16.79 -29.74
CA ASP A 650 -3.19 17.63 -30.20
C ASP A 650 -4.50 17.46 -29.42
N ASN A 651 -4.54 16.53 -28.46
CA ASN A 651 -5.66 16.29 -27.56
C ASN A 651 -6.03 17.56 -26.77
N ALA A 652 -7.30 17.96 -26.83
CA ALA A 652 -7.78 19.19 -26.21
C ALA A 652 -7.67 19.14 -24.68
N LYS A 653 -7.89 17.97 -24.06
CA LYS A 653 -7.78 17.78 -22.62
C LYS A 653 -6.33 17.89 -22.16
N ALA A 654 -5.39 17.26 -22.87
CA ALA A 654 -3.97 17.39 -22.59
C ALA A 654 -3.50 18.84 -22.67
N LYS A 655 -3.89 19.57 -23.72
CA LYS A 655 -3.57 21.00 -23.86
C LYS A 655 -4.14 21.84 -22.70
N ARG A 656 -5.37 21.57 -22.31
CA ARG A 656 -5.99 22.23 -21.15
C ARG A 656 -5.26 21.89 -19.86
N HIS A 657 -4.92 20.63 -19.66
CA HIS A 657 -4.21 20.13 -18.47
C HIS A 657 -2.88 20.89 -18.28
N TYR A 658 -2.02 20.92 -19.31
CA TYR A 658 -0.75 21.63 -19.25
C TYR A 658 -0.87 23.15 -19.10
N ALA A 659 -1.94 23.75 -19.64
CA ALA A 659 -2.23 25.18 -19.47
C ALA A 659 -2.70 25.54 -18.05
N HIS A 660 -3.05 24.54 -17.24
CA HIS A 660 -3.51 24.71 -15.86
C HIS A 660 -2.55 24.09 -14.84
N SER A 661 -1.29 23.88 -15.20
CA SER A 661 -0.24 23.49 -14.21
C SER A 661 -0.21 24.48 -13.04
N PRO A 662 0.10 24.05 -11.81
CA PRO A 662 0.30 24.96 -10.68
C PRO A 662 1.31 26.08 -10.97
N SER A 663 2.38 25.79 -11.74
CA SER A 663 3.40 26.76 -12.18
C SER A 663 2.82 27.96 -12.93
N GLU A 664 1.74 27.79 -13.68
CA GLU A 664 1.06 28.88 -14.40
C GLU A 664 0.31 29.85 -13.49
N ASN A 665 0.05 29.47 -12.22
CA ASN A 665 -0.67 30.28 -11.24
C ASN A 665 0.21 30.95 -10.18
N VAL A 666 1.51 30.78 -10.25
CA VAL A 666 2.49 31.25 -9.25
C VAL A 666 2.36 32.76 -8.97
N THR A 667 2.05 33.57 -9.97
CA THR A 667 1.88 35.03 -9.82
C THR A 667 0.71 35.43 -8.90
N LYS A 668 -0.16 34.47 -8.54
CA LYS A 668 -1.28 34.66 -7.62
C LYS A 668 -0.97 34.19 -6.20
N TRP A 669 0.19 33.57 -6.00
CA TRP A 669 0.57 33.04 -4.69
C TRP A 669 0.84 34.18 -3.72
N ASN A 670 0.24 34.11 -2.55
CA ASN A 670 0.37 35.12 -1.50
C ASN A 670 0.36 34.54 -0.08
N THR A 671 0.24 33.24 0.04
CA THR A 671 0.04 32.52 1.31
C THR A 671 1.27 31.65 1.62
N PRO A 672 1.74 31.63 2.88
CA PRO A 672 2.94 30.89 3.28
C PRO A 672 2.88 29.41 2.88
N ILE A 673 4.00 28.89 2.35
CA ILE A 673 4.08 27.52 1.86
C ILE A 673 5.36 26.78 2.31
N LEU A 674 5.20 25.56 2.82
CA LEU A 674 6.29 24.62 3.09
C LEU A 674 6.33 23.58 1.96
N CYS A 675 7.49 23.45 1.31
CA CYS A 675 7.78 22.45 0.29
C CYS A 675 8.69 21.37 0.90
N ILE A 676 8.31 20.09 0.79
CA ILE A 676 9.10 18.95 1.30
C ILE A 676 9.29 17.94 0.17
N HIS A 677 10.51 17.39 0.01
CA HIS A 677 10.79 16.39 -1.02
C HIS A 677 11.91 15.44 -0.64
N GLY A 678 11.86 14.21 -1.16
CA GLY A 678 12.94 13.22 -1.12
C GLY A 678 13.82 13.34 -2.36
N GLY A 679 15.15 13.24 -2.20
CA GLY A 679 16.12 13.37 -3.29
C GLY A 679 16.18 12.17 -4.24
N MET A 680 15.64 11.01 -3.79
CA MET A 680 15.54 9.77 -4.56
C MET A 680 14.11 9.50 -5.04
N ASP A 681 13.26 10.53 -5.09
CA ASP A 681 11.93 10.42 -5.62
C ASP A 681 11.96 10.46 -7.15
N PHE A 682 11.71 9.31 -7.79
CA PHE A 682 11.64 9.19 -9.25
C PHE A 682 10.19 9.11 -9.75
N ARG A 683 9.23 8.96 -8.84
CA ARG A 683 7.80 9.06 -9.13
C ARG A 683 7.42 10.51 -9.44
N ILE A 684 7.71 11.42 -8.51
CA ILE A 684 7.60 12.86 -8.69
C ILE A 684 8.98 13.45 -8.39
N PRO A 685 9.78 13.76 -9.42
CA PRO A 685 11.15 14.18 -9.24
C PRO A 685 11.29 15.41 -8.34
N TYR A 686 12.34 15.43 -7.54
CA TYR A 686 12.55 16.44 -6.49
C TYR A 686 12.67 17.88 -7.03
N ASP A 687 12.97 18.03 -8.30
CA ASP A 687 13.01 19.33 -9.00
C ASP A 687 11.66 20.06 -8.93
N GLN A 688 10.55 19.34 -8.86
CA GLN A 688 9.21 19.88 -8.70
C GLN A 688 9.10 20.70 -7.40
N GLY A 689 9.54 20.14 -6.28
CA GLY A 689 9.53 20.82 -4.97
C GLY A 689 10.50 22.00 -4.92
N MET A 690 11.69 21.87 -5.52
CA MET A 690 12.66 22.98 -5.61
C MET A 690 12.15 24.12 -6.47
N ALA A 691 11.53 23.81 -7.63
CA ALA A 691 10.98 24.83 -8.50
C ALA A 691 9.82 25.59 -7.81
N ALA A 692 8.93 24.89 -7.13
CA ALA A 692 7.85 25.52 -6.35
C ALA A 692 8.40 26.47 -5.27
N PHE A 693 9.38 26.02 -4.50
CA PHE A 693 10.03 26.86 -3.48
C PHE A 693 10.71 28.09 -4.10
N ASN A 694 11.49 27.92 -5.15
CA ASN A 694 12.20 29.02 -5.81
C ASN A 694 11.20 30.07 -6.34
N CYS A 695 10.11 29.62 -6.97
CA CYS A 695 9.06 30.52 -7.45
C CYS A 695 8.38 31.26 -6.30
N ALA A 696 8.05 30.58 -5.20
CA ALA A 696 7.49 31.24 -4.01
C ALA A 696 8.41 32.33 -3.45
N GLN A 697 9.73 32.04 -3.35
CA GLN A 697 10.73 33.03 -2.92
C GLN A 697 10.79 34.23 -3.88
N MET A 698 10.80 34.01 -5.19
CA MET A 698 10.81 35.09 -6.19
C MET A 698 9.53 35.96 -6.11
N MET A 699 8.39 35.37 -5.77
CA MET A 699 7.14 36.11 -5.56
C MET A 699 7.08 36.80 -4.19
N GLY A 700 8.08 36.66 -3.33
CA GLY A 700 8.08 37.23 -1.97
C GLY A 700 7.15 36.50 -1.00
N VAL A 701 6.71 35.31 -1.32
CA VAL A 701 5.87 34.47 -0.45
C VAL A 701 6.72 33.84 0.63
N PRO A 702 6.34 33.96 1.93
CA PRO A 702 7.04 33.24 3.00
C PRO A 702 7.06 31.73 2.71
N SER A 703 8.24 31.18 2.54
CA SER A 703 8.35 29.76 2.16
C SER A 703 9.57 29.09 2.78
N LYS A 704 9.50 27.77 2.88
CA LYS A 704 10.54 26.91 3.42
C LYS A 704 10.67 25.68 2.52
N LEU A 705 11.91 25.22 2.30
CA LEU A 705 12.20 23.97 1.60
C LEU A 705 12.86 22.99 2.56
N ILE A 706 12.40 21.74 2.58
CA ILE A 706 13.06 20.64 3.26
C ILE A 706 13.35 19.54 2.22
N MET A 707 14.64 19.23 2.06
CA MET A 707 15.09 18.16 1.18
C MET A 707 15.68 17.03 2.01
N PHE A 708 15.26 15.81 1.75
CA PHE A 708 15.84 14.59 2.33
C PHE A 708 16.63 13.86 1.24
N PRO A 709 17.95 14.03 1.14
CA PRO A 709 18.71 13.57 -0.04
C PRO A 709 18.68 12.05 -0.28
N GLU A 710 18.47 11.27 0.77
CA GLU A 710 18.53 9.80 0.75
C GLU A 710 17.13 9.14 0.89
N GLU A 711 16.06 9.94 0.92
CA GLU A 711 14.69 9.45 0.96
C GLU A 711 14.05 9.53 -0.43
N CYS A 712 13.08 8.66 -0.66
CA CYS A 712 12.30 8.61 -1.90
C CYS A 712 11.00 9.43 -1.80
N HIS A 713 9.95 8.97 -2.45
CA HIS A 713 8.59 9.57 -2.37
C HIS A 713 8.02 9.56 -0.94
N TRP A 714 8.56 8.71 -0.07
CA TRP A 714 8.19 8.55 1.33
C TRP A 714 9.39 8.77 2.24
N ILE A 715 9.17 9.45 3.36
CA ILE A 715 10.19 9.63 4.39
C ILE A 715 10.07 8.49 5.40
N LEU A 716 10.98 7.53 5.32
CA LEU A 716 10.85 6.24 6.02
C LEU A 716 11.88 6.03 7.14
N GLN A 717 13.07 6.65 7.07
CA GLN A 717 14.06 6.52 8.12
C GLN A 717 13.55 7.17 9.42
N PRO A 718 13.66 6.53 10.58
CA PRO A 718 13.03 6.99 11.82
C PRO A 718 13.37 8.42 12.24
N GLN A 719 14.65 8.83 12.15
CA GLN A 719 15.06 10.19 12.51
C GLN A 719 14.59 11.23 11.49
N ASN A 720 14.57 10.87 10.20
CA ASN A 720 14.01 11.72 9.15
C ASN A 720 12.49 11.89 9.32
N ALA A 721 11.78 10.82 9.61
CA ALA A 721 10.34 10.87 9.90
C ALA A 721 10.04 11.74 11.14
N LEU A 722 10.83 11.62 12.21
CA LEU A 722 10.69 12.46 13.40
C LEU A 722 10.95 13.93 13.07
N PHE A 723 12.01 14.24 12.32
CA PHE A 723 12.31 15.60 11.88
C PHE A 723 11.22 16.16 10.99
N TRP A 724 10.70 15.36 10.04
CA TRP A 724 9.56 15.72 9.17
C TRP A 724 8.34 16.16 10.01
N HIS A 725 7.94 15.37 11.01
CA HIS A 725 6.78 15.69 11.85
C HIS A 725 7.00 16.98 12.67
N ARG A 726 8.20 17.20 13.20
CA ARG A 726 8.52 18.43 13.95
C ARG A 726 8.41 19.67 13.07
N GLU A 727 9.02 19.63 11.90
CA GLU A 727 8.97 20.72 10.93
C GLU A 727 7.55 20.98 10.38
N TYR A 728 6.77 19.91 10.20
CA TYR A 728 5.38 19.98 9.79
C TYR A 728 4.51 20.73 10.83
N PHE A 729 4.62 20.37 12.10
CA PHE A 729 3.87 21.03 13.17
C PHE A 729 4.41 22.42 13.50
N ASP A 730 5.71 22.64 13.47
CA ASP A 730 6.29 23.98 13.65
C ASP A 730 5.79 24.97 12.60
N TRP A 731 5.65 24.53 11.35
CA TRP A 731 5.09 25.34 10.28
C TRP A 731 3.61 25.66 10.50
N LEU A 732 2.81 24.66 10.85
CA LEU A 732 1.38 24.83 11.16
C LEU A 732 1.18 25.75 12.37
N ASP A 733 1.93 25.53 13.45
CA ASP A 733 1.81 26.33 14.68
C ASP A 733 2.16 27.80 14.42
N ARG A 734 3.16 28.04 13.61
CA ARG A 734 3.59 29.39 13.24
C ARG A 734 2.50 30.20 12.51
N TRP A 735 1.72 29.57 11.67
CA TRP A 735 0.80 30.26 10.78
C TRP A 735 -0.68 30.11 11.18
N CYS A 736 -1.04 29.03 11.84
CA CYS A 736 -2.44 28.71 12.19
C CYS A 736 -2.77 28.89 13.67
N LYS A 737 -1.79 28.94 14.58
CA LYS A 737 -1.98 29.24 16.02
C LYS A 737 -1.66 30.67 16.42
#